data_280c1ac3d8de0e9fbf3fd54f11a1463f
#
_entry.id   280c1ac3d8de0e9fbf3fd54f11a1463f
#
_cell.length_a   1.000
_cell.length_b   1.000
_cell.length_c   1.000
_cell.angle_alpha   90.00
_cell.angle_beta   90.00
_cell.angle_gamma   90.00
#
_symmetry.space_group_name_H-M   'P 1'
#
loop_
_entity.id
_entity.type
_entity.pdbx_description
1 polymer ?
#
loop_
_entity_poly.entity_id
_entity_poly.type
_entity_poly.pdbx_seq_one_letter_code
_entity_poly.pdbx_strand_id
1 'polypeptide(L)'
;MTLKPIFRIVLISIACLAGIMDGFSTEFEIPYSKGSVISDTLKSKVETWTAAELWEQSVSQNLKLEDNAIVLEDNLLIENDAVALGSIRSEAWDTLSTGRIIRKVLELPVLPAKNAWISMLIYPMMPAEPMSGGKLEFRVNGNKPIVYELRHFWTSVPVPVAYLKNGRNLIELRVHNQNEKFRIPMALSSIIRNVTGQPSSFTGNSERSTDNGKTWKNAGSSSNIAEYPIRLKMQAYAKKAWLQTPVINLADKALDDVMYFPVKIEAAEISPRILNAAGSKWQMRIRSGNTHAPEAGEWTPWQNFEGSILPTRNNHRFIQLEYSIDPVTSNSTPKILGLDLKSRWHSSSIDAGIFIAQVKNYPLIRSAFDFVHENPALPELQEFRKQFKLDQVVNGATTEWEKIKRLRAWTSANWDWFLPNSEFEDLLSWDARKILSGPAGPGNLSKRGGNCLHYAIVFAQACQSFGIPARIVNTNYAIWGGHELVEVWSRDYEKWIMADPNFDTMFYDKKTGIPLNILELHNLFLKTYYPGGEIIDRDKWSFEDRDRRASRIDPDNLPIAMDAGGNAFSGKITKDYVWWKVTFNQENPGYSGGYGFYNTAEVRWLPRSNWLSQKSPLPVTHGRTHWGWDGYYAWTDAQTPETLEHRFFIRRPSDIYGSLFQVDFAAHYVNDGELQIDFAGNLPGFKSFNIEVNSLKRSVIEKGTLVKLSSGINTIEIQTVDVLGNPGTKSLLKVNYIPKAR
;
A
#
# COMPACT_ATOMS: atom_id res chain seq x y z
N MET A 1 8.74 -43.99 5.57
CA MET A 1 8.16 -42.86 6.32
C MET A 1 8.45 -41.60 5.52
N THR A 2 7.49 -41.10 4.81
CA THR A 2 7.62 -40.11 3.73
C THR A 2 7.35 -38.71 4.23
N LEU A 3 8.41 -37.95 4.42
CA LEU A 3 8.41 -36.49 4.65
C LEU A 3 8.31 -35.79 3.30
N LYS A 4 7.11 -35.46 2.81
CA LYS A 4 7.02 -34.79 1.49
C LYS A 4 5.87 -33.80 1.22
N PRO A 5 5.07 -33.27 2.12
CA PRO A 5 4.27 -32.10 1.75
C PRO A 5 4.73 -30.74 2.34
N ILE A 6 5.55 -30.74 3.39
CA ILE A 6 5.86 -29.48 4.12
C ILE A 6 6.82 -28.56 3.35
N PHE A 7 7.63 -29.10 2.45
CA PHE A 7 8.65 -28.33 1.73
C PHE A 7 8.11 -27.42 0.59
N ARG A 8 6.92 -27.69 0.05
CA ARG A 8 6.36 -26.86 -1.05
C ARG A 8 5.72 -25.55 -0.59
N ILE A 9 5.08 -25.56 0.57
CA ILE A 9 4.42 -24.34 1.14
C ILE A 9 5.46 -23.37 1.68
N VAL A 10 6.54 -23.85 2.27
CA VAL A 10 7.64 -23.01 2.76
C VAL A 10 8.41 -22.32 1.61
N LEU A 11 8.48 -22.93 0.42
CA LEU A 11 9.14 -22.31 -0.74
C LEU A 11 8.33 -21.14 -1.33
N ILE A 12 7.00 -21.21 -1.31
CA ILE A 12 6.15 -20.11 -1.79
C ILE A 12 6.21 -18.93 -0.82
N SER A 13 6.20 -19.18 0.49
CA SER A 13 6.33 -18.12 1.50
C SER A 13 7.74 -17.50 1.51
N ILE A 14 8.79 -18.24 1.23
CA ILE A 14 10.15 -17.71 1.12
C ILE A 14 10.36 -16.95 -0.19
N ALA A 15 9.69 -17.32 -1.28
CA ALA A 15 9.72 -16.59 -2.54
C ALA A 15 9.02 -15.22 -2.45
N CYS A 16 7.92 -15.12 -1.72
CA CYS A 16 7.27 -13.83 -1.45
C CYS A 16 8.12 -12.91 -0.55
N LEU A 17 8.88 -13.49 0.39
CA LEU A 17 9.79 -12.72 1.26
C LEU A 17 11.09 -12.32 0.57
N ALA A 18 11.48 -13.01 -0.51
CA ALA A 18 12.73 -12.73 -1.23
C ALA A 18 12.57 -11.83 -2.46
N GLY A 19 11.35 -11.33 -2.77
CA GLY A 19 11.11 -10.52 -3.99
C GLY A 19 11.35 -11.30 -5.28
N ILE A 20 11.44 -12.62 -5.23
CA ILE A 20 11.60 -13.49 -6.39
C ILE A 20 10.21 -14.04 -6.75
N MET A 21 9.35 -13.16 -7.22
CA MET A 21 8.28 -13.56 -8.12
C MET A 21 8.83 -13.50 -9.54
N ASP A 22 9.80 -14.33 -9.86
CA ASP A 22 9.89 -14.80 -11.22
C ASP A 22 8.52 -15.41 -11.53
N GLY A 23 7.84 -14.88 -12.53
CA GLY A 23 6.60 -15.48 -13.00
C GLY A 23 6.89 -16.96 -13.24
N PHE A 24 6.52 -17.81 -12.29
CA PHE A 24 6.64 -19.25 -12.46
C PHE A 24 5.70 -19.65 -13.57
N SER A 25 6.15 -19.50 -14.82
CA SER A 25 5.66 -20.36 -15.86
C SER A 25 6.19 -21.75 -15.53
N THR A 26 5.36 -22.56 -14.93
CA THR A 26 5.66 -23.98 -14.86
C THR A 26 5.53 -24.54 -16.28
N GLU A 27 6.56 -24.35 -17.11
CA GLU A 27 6.72 -25.14 -18.30
C GLU A 27 7.16 -26.53 -17.85
N PHE A 28 6.19 -27.38 -17.55
CA PHE A 28 6.40 -28.80 -17.39
C PHE A 28 5.85 -29.52 -18.61
N GLU A 29 6.73 -30.03 -19.47
CA GLU A 29 6.35 -31.12 -20.34
C GLU A 29 6.11 -32.35 -19.46
N ILE A 30 4.84 -32.65 -19.19
CA ILE A 30 4.47 -33.84 -18.42
C ILE A 30 4.41 -35.02 -19.42
N PRO A 31 5.16 -36.10 -19.18
CA PRO A 31 4.98 -37.33 -19.98
C PRO A 31 3.55 -37.85 -19.78
N TYR A 32 2.92 -38.25 -20.88
CA TYR A 32 1.54 -38.74 -20.97
C TYR A 32 1.16 -39.62 -19.77
N SER A 33 0.36 -39.07 -18.85
CA SER A 33 -0.32 -39.89 -17.86
C SER A 33 -1.64 -40.38 -18.44
N LYS A 34 -1.89 -41.69 -18.33
CA LYS A 34 -3.16 -42.32 -18.74
C LYS A 34 -4.30 -41.59 -18.04
N GLY A 35 -5.32 -41.19 -18.79
CA GLY A 35 -6.52 -40.54 -18.28
C GLY A 35 -7.07 -41.29 -17.07
N SER A 36 -7.24 -40.57 -15.96
CA SER A 36 -7.80 -41.17 -14.75
C SER A 36 -9.30 -41.40 -14.92
N VAL A 37 -9.70 -42.67 -14.84
CA VAL A 37 -11.12 -43.03 -14.68
C VAL A 37 -11.51 -42.64 -13.28
N ILE A 38 -12.33 -41.58 -13.14
CA ILE A 38 -12.88 -41.19 -11.87
C ILE A 38 -14.14 -42.00 -11.62
N SER A 39 -14.12 -42.87 -10.61
CA SER A 39 -15.31 -43.67 -10.21
C SER A 39 -16.32 -42.76 -9.48
N ASP A 40 -17.62 -43.02 -9.64
CA ASP A 40 -18.68 -42.40 -8.87
C ASP A 40 -18.58 -42.84 -7.40
N THR A 41 -17.77 -42.14 -6.64
CA THR A 41 -17.46 -42.47 -5.24
C THR A 41 -17.63 -41.25 -4.36
N LEU A 42 -18.17 -41.49 -3.18
CA LEU A 42 -18.19 -40.50 -2.11
C LEU A 42 -16.75 -40.28 -1.64
N LYS A 43 -16.31 -39.06 -1.76
CA LYS A 43 -14.99 -38.61 -1.31
C LYS A 43 -15.15 -37.63 -0.14
N SER A 44 -14.08 -37.48 0.62
CA SER A 44 -14.00 -36.47 1.70
C SER A 44 -12.59 -35.91 1.82
N LYS A 45 -12.50 -34.68 2.31
CA LYS A 45 -11.23 -34.05 2.73
C LYS A 45 -11.39 -33.32 4.04
N VAL A 46 -10.28 -33.18 4.73
CA VAL A 46 -10.13 -32.31 5.90
C VAL A 46 -8.97 -31.36 5.62
N GLU A 47 -9.23 -30.08 5.78
CA GLU A 47 -8.21 -29.03 5.68
C GLU A 47 -8.20 -28.26 7.01
N THR A 48 -7.01 -27.99 7.51
CA THR A 48 -6.79 -27.19 8.72
C THR A 48 -5.82 -26.09 8.38
N TRP A 49 -6.26 -24.88 8.54
CA TRP A 49 -5.42 -23.69 8.33
C TRP A 49 -5.05 -23.07 9.68
N THR A 50 -3.78 -22.82 9.87
CA THR A 50 -3.26 -22.03 10.98
C THR A 50 -3.62 -20.56 10.80
N ALA A 51 -3.46 -19.77 11.85
CA ALA A 51 -3.63 -18.32 11.74
C ALA A 51 -2.67 -17.70 10.71
N ALA A 52 -1.44 -18.18 10.65
CA ALA A 52 -0.45 -17.68 9.70
C ALA A 52 -0.82 -18.00 8.24
N GLU A 53 -1.21 -19.24 7.95
CA GLU A 53 -1.65 -19.65 6.60
C GLU A 53 -2.91 -18.90 6.17
N LEU A 54 -3.87 -18.74 7.09
CA LEU A 54 -5.08 -17.97 6.84
C LEU A 54 -4.75 -16.49 6.59
N TRP A 55 -3.83 -15.91 7.38
CA TRP A 55 -3.38 -14.54 7.24
C TRP A 55 -2.74 -14.27 5.87
N GLU A 56 -1.80 -15.10 5.45
CA GLU A 56 -1.05 -14.91 4.20
C GLU A 56 -1.94 -14.99 2.95
N GLN A 57 -3.00 -15.78 2.98
CA GLN A 57 -3.87 -16.02 1.84
C GLN A 57 -5.13 -15.15 1.83
N SER A 58 -5.45 -14.48 2.93
CA SER A 58 -6.65 -13.66 3.09
C SER A 58 -6.40 -12.21 2.75
N VAL A 59 -7.46 -11.45 2.45
CA VAL A 59 -7.45 -9.98 2.47
C VAL A 59 -8.07 -9.48 3.76
N SER A 60 -7.56 -8.38 4.32
CA SER A 60 -8.03 -7.90 5.62
C SER A 60 -7.77 -6.42 5.83
N GLN A 61 -8.55 -5.79 6.73
CA GLN A 61 -8.31 -4.43 7.21
C GLN A 61 -8.39 -4.37 8.73
N ASN A 62 -7.54 -3.54 9.34
CA ASN A 62 -7.44 -3.30 10.78
C ASN A 62 -7.16 -4.56 11.61
N LEU A 63 -6.49 -5.52 11.00
CA LEU A 63 -6.02 -6.75 11.64
C LEU A 63 -4.50 -6.86 11.50
N LYS A 64 -3.89 -7.62 12.40
CA LYS A 64 -2.47 -8.00 12.35
C LYS A 64 -2.28 -9.44 12.82
N LEU A 65 -1.20 -10.06 12.39
CA LEU A 65 -0.75 -11.34 12.94
C LEU A 65 0.17 -11.07 14.14
N GLU A 66 -0.19 -11.58 15.29
CA GLU A 66 0.58 -11.44 16.54
C GLU A 66 0.50 -12.76 17.32
N ASP A 67 1.64 -13.30 17.75
CA ASP A 67 1.71 -14.53 18.57
C ASP A 67 0.91 -15.73 17.98
N ASN A 68 1.02 -15.98 16.68
CA ASN A 68 0.29 -17.03 15.97
C ASN A 68 -1.25 -16.89 16.04
N ALA A 69 -1.75 -15.69 16.21
CA ALA A 69 -3.17 -15.37 16.13
C ALA A 69 -3.41 -14.12 15.29
N ILE A 70 -4.51 -14.07 14.56
CA ILE A 70 -4.97 -12.85 13.91
C ILE A 70 -5.79 -12.06 14.93
N VAL A 71 -5.38 -10.81 15.17
CA VAL A 71 -5.96 -9.93 16.19
C VAL A 71 -6.28 -8.56 15.60
N LEU A 72 -7.11 -7.78 16.30
CA LEU A 72 -7.35 -6.38 15.94
C LEU A 72 -6.04 -5.57 16.00
N GLU A 73 -5.92 -4.58 15.14
CA GLU A 73 -4.91 -3.54 15.32
C GLU A 73 -5.23 -2.68 16.55
N ASP A 74 -4.17 -2.31 17.25
CA ASP A 74 -4.26 -1.56 18.50
C ASP A 74 -3.74 -0.11 18.37
N ASN A 75 -3.58 0.39 17.16
CA ASN A 75 -3.12 1.74 16.91
C ASN A 75 -4.29 2.73 16.79
N LEU A 76 -4.41 3.64 17.70
CA LEU A 76 -5.41 4.71 17.70
C LEU A 76 -4.73 6.07 17.83
N LEU A 77 -5.03 6.97 16.91
CA LEU A 77 -4.62 8.37 16.94
C LEU A 77 -5.81 9.27 17.22
N ILE A 78 -5.71 10.10 18.24
CA ILE A 78 -6.67 11.14 18.57
C ILE A 78 -6.10 12.49 18.14
N GLU A 79 -6.73 13.10 17.17
CA GLU A 79 -6.35 14.39 16.60
C GLU A 79 -7.55 15.28 16.36
N ASN A 80 -7.35 16.59 16.39
CA ASN A 80 -8.37 17.59 16.07
C ASN A 80 -7.77 18.88 15.46
N ASP A 81 -6.57 18.78 14.90
CA ASP A 81 -5.83 19.96 14.43
C ASP A 81 -5.87 20.17 12.92
N ALA A 82 -6.41 19.20 12.16
CA ALA A 82 -6.51 19.24 10.71
C ALA A 82 -5.18 19.55 9.98
N VAL A 83 -4.05 19.23 10.60
CA VAL A 83 -2.71 19.47 10.02
C VAL A 83 -2.55 18.73 8.69
N ALA A 84 -3.19 17.58 8.56
CA ALA A 84 -3.26 16.83 7.31
C ALA A 84 -3.81 17.63 6.13
N LEU A 85 -4.60 18.67 6.37
CA LEU A 85 -5.12 19.56 5.33
C LEU A 85 -4.13 20.65 4.88
N GLY A 86 -2.85 20.49 5.21
CA GLY A 86 -1.80 21.38 4.74
C GLY A 86 -1.54 22.61 5.59
N SER A 87 -2.18 22.73 6.75
CA SER A 87 -2.05 23.90 7.64
C SER A 87 -0.68 24.05 8.32
N ILE A 88 0.19 23.04 8.28
CA ILE A 88 1.53 23.08 8.91
C ILE A 88 2.41 24.19 8.37
N ARG A 89 2.30 24.51 7.09
CA ARG A 89 3.04 25.64 6.48
C ARG A 89 2.30 26.94 6.61
N SER A 90 1.15 26.95 7.28
CA SER A 90 0.54 28.22 7.60
C SER A 90 1.57 29.07 8.32
N GLU A 91 1.65 30.32 7.96
CA GLU A 91 2.54 31.29 8.58
C GLU A 91 2.19 31.56 10.05
N ALA A 92 1.22 30.85 10.58
CA ALA A 92 0.76 30.97 11.95
C ALA A 92 1.61 30.08 12.88
N TRP A 93 2.39 30.75 13.68
CA TRP A 93 3.26 30.14 14.68
C TRP A 93 3.04 30.76 16.04
N ASP A 94 3.10 29.97 17.08
CA ASP A 94 3.22 30.42 18.44
C ASP A 94 4.61 30.14 19.00
N THR A 95 4.97 30.82 20.08
CA THR A 95 6.24 30.65 20.77
C THR A 95 5.99 30.15 22.18
N LEU A 96 6.61 29.04 22.52
CA LEU A 96 6.70 28.54 23.87
C LEU A 96 7.99 29.04 24.50
N SER A 97 7.94 29.65 25.69
CA SER A 97 9.07 30.19 26.42
C SER A 97 8.73 30.31 27.91
N THR A 98 9.67 30.73 28.73
CA THR A 98 9.42 31.02 30.14
C THR A 98 8.22 31.95 30.31
N GLY A 99 7.22 31.53 31.09
CA GLY A 99 5.97 32.28 31.30
C GLY A 99 4.94 32.19 30.17
N ARG A 100 5.31 31.69 29.01
CA ARG A 100 4.37 31.35 27.92
C ARG A 100 4.14 29.86 27.88
N ILE A 101 2.92 29.47 28.14
CA ILE A 101 2.49 28.10 28.28
C ILE A 101 1.36 27.84 27.28
N ILE A 102 1.29 26.64 26.78
CA ILE A 102 0.15 26.19 25.96
C ILE A 102 -0.53 25.00 26.61
N ARG A 103 -1.81 24.83 26.30
CA ARG A 103 -2.56 23.63 26.68
C ARG A 103 -3.57 23.25 25.60
N LYS A 104 -3.86 21.97 25.55
CA LYS A 104 -4.85 21.41 24.63
C LYS A 104 -5.72 20.39 25.31
N VAL A 105 -6.98 20.37 24.94
CA VAL A 105 -7.94 19.35 25.36
C VAL A 105 -8.12 18.35 24.23
N LEU A 106 -8.00 17.06 24.55
CA LEU A 106 -8.33 15.95 23.66
C LEU A 106 -9.41 15.08 24.32
N GLU A 107 -10.41 14.71 23.52
CA GLU A 107 -11.47 13.79 23.97
C GLU A 107 -11.11 12.38 23.60
N LEU A 108 -10.94 11.51 24.58
CA LEU A 108 -10.63 10.11 24.39
C LEU A 108 -11.90 9.28 24.40
N PRO A 109 -12.24 8.61 23.31
CA PRO A 109 -13.41 7.74 23.25
C PRO A 109 -13.21 6.44 24.03
N VAL A 110 -11.95 6.04 24.25
CA VAL A 110 -11.56 4.82 24.95
C VAL A 110 -10.24 5.04 25.68
N LEU A 111 -9.95 4.22 26.68
CA LEU A 111 -8.63 4.20 27.34
C LEU A 111 -7.64 3.30 26.60
N PRO A 112 -6.33 3.62 26.64
CA PRO A 112 -5.31 2.73 26.10
C PRO A 112 -5.28 1.38 26.82
N ALA A 113 -5.06 0.32 26.04
CA ALA A 113 -4.92 -1.04 26.58
C ALA A 113 -3.53 -1.28 27.17
N LYS A 114 -2.49 -0.64 26.60
CA LYS A 114 -1.09 -0.86 26.98
C LYS A 114 -0.35 0.46 27.15
N ASN A 115 -0.07 1.19 26.07
CA ASN A 115 0.78 2.36 26.05
C ASN A 115 0.09 3.56 25.39
N ALA A 116 0.55 4.77 25.72
CA ALA A 116 0.12 6.00 25.10
C ALA A 116 1.29 7.00 24.98
N TRP A 117 1.22 7.85 23.97
CA TRP A 117 2.20 8.88 23.69
C TRP A 117 1.50 10.17 23.27
N ILE A 118 2.01 11.31 23.75
CA ILE A 118 1.70 12.59 23.15
C ILE A 118 2.57 12.73 21.92
N SER A 119 1.95 12.85 20.74
CA SER A 119 2.63 13.16 19.48
C SER A 119 2.40 14.60 19.13
N MET A 120 3.46 15.34 18.81
CA MET A 120 3.36 16.77 18.51
C MET A 120 4.45 17.25 17.57
N LEU A 121 4.12 18.33 16.83
CA LEU A 121 5.06 19.05 15.99
C LEU A 121 5.54 20.31 16.71
N ILE A 122 6.87 20.42 16.93
CA ILE A 122 7.49 21.54 17.60
C ILE A 122 8.93 21.75 17.12
N TYR A 123 9.39 22.98 17.07
CA TYR A 123 10.71 23.35 16.58
C TYR A 123 11.47 24.13 17.63
N PRO A 124 12.74 23.79 17.96
CA PRO A 124 13.58 24.64 18.80
C PRO A 124 13.87 25.97 18.08
N MET A 125 13.90 27.04 18.83
CA MET A 125 14.33 28.36 18.34
C MET A 125 15.77 28.60 18.75
N MET A 126 16.61 28.93 17.77
CA MET A 126 18.04 29.22 17.94
C MET A 126 18.35 30.17 19.14
N PRO A 127 19.53 30.12 19.77
CA PRO A 127 20.80 29.76 19.11
C PRO A 127 21.28 28.37 19.48
N ALA A 128 20.69 27.36 19.03
CA ALA A 128 21.23 26.04 19.24
C ALA A 128 21.63 25.44 17.91
N GLU A 129 22.65 24.65 17.92
CA GLU A 129 22.86 23.69 16.87
C GLU A 129 21.55 22.99 16.56
N PRO A 130 21.29 22.72 15.28
CA PRO A 130 19.93 22.42 14.82
C PRO A 130 19.31 21.18 15.41
N MET A 131 19.63 20.67 16.53
CA MET A 131 18.96 19.50 17.15
C MET A 131 19.58 19.06 18.49
N SER A 132 20.39 19.87 19.14
CA SER A 132 20.74 19.59 20.53
C SER A 132 19.60 20.01 21.43
N GLY A 133 18.77 19.10 21.69
CA GLY A 133 17.73 18.94 22.60
C GLY A 133 17.41 20.02 23.62
N GLY A 134 16.48 20.85 23.34
CA GLY A 134 15.79 21.54 24.41
C GLY A 134 14.87 20.59 25.18
N LYS A 135 14.58 20.91 26.44
CA LYS A 135 13.72 20.10 27.29
C LYS A 135 12.35 20.73 27.48
N LEU A 136 11.35 19.91 27.29
CA LEU A 136 9.94 20.27 27.47
C LEU A 136 9.35 19.56 28.70
N GLU A 137 8.43 20.22 29.36
CA GLU A 137 7.66 19.68 30.46
C GLU A 137 6.20 19.52 30.01
N PHE A 138 5.71 18.29 30.09
CA PHE A 138 4.32 17.94 29.80
C PHE A 138 3.58 17.64 31.10
N ARG A 139 2.39 18.19 31.27
CA ARG A 139 1.46 17.85 32.37
C ARG A 139 0.15 17.36 31.78
N VAL A 140 -0.21 16.14 32.14
CA VAL A 140 -1.47 15.52 31.70
C VAL A 140 -2.42 15.48 32.89
N ASN A 141 -3.58 16.12 32.77
CA ASN A 141 -4.61 16.18 33.81
C ASN A 141 -4.09 16.61 35.20
N GLY A 142 -3.10 17.51 35.24
CA GLY A 142 -2.51 18.01 36.48
C GLY A 142 -1.59 17.02 37.23
N ASN A 143 -1.28 15.88 36.64
CA ASN A 143 -0.34 14.90 37.21
C ASN A 143 1.10 15.43 37.24
N LYS A 144 2.01 14.60 37.78
CA LYS A 144 3.44 14.92 37.82
C LYS A 144 3.96 15.22 36.39
N PRO A 145 4.82 16.25 36.25
CA PRO A 145 5.35 16.60 34.94
C PRO A 145 6.21 15.48 34.35
N ILE A 146 6.08 15.32 33.04
CA ILE A 146 6.93 14.46 32.22
C ILE A 146 7.94 15.39 31.55
N VAL A 147 9.23 15.25 31.86
CA VAL A 147 10.30 16.02 31.21
C VAL A 147 10.83 15.21 30.05
N TYR A 148 10.83 15.80 28.86
CA TYR A 148 11.25 15.14 27.65
C TYR A 148 12.24 16.00 26.88
N GLU A 149 13.34 15.38 26.45
CA GLU A 149 14.34 16.00 25.60
C GLU A 149 13.93 15.90 24.15
N LEU A 150 13.78 17.03 23.48
CA LEU A 150 13.34 17.08 22.08
C LEU A 150 14.40 16.49 21.17
N ARG A 151 14.05 15.47 20.40
CA ARG A 151 14.94 14.77 19.47
C ARG A 151 14.55 14.96 18.00
N HIS A 152 13.29 15.29 17.77
CA HIS A 152 12.69 15.40 16.44
C HIS A 152 11.66 16.52 16.41
N PHE A 153 11.35 17.03 15.25
CA PHE A 153 10.25 18.03 15.10
C PHE A 153 8.89 17.39 15.39
N TRP A 154 8.63 16.21 14.84
CA TRP A 154 7.55 15.37 15.32
C TRP A 154 8.09 14.47 16.41
N THR A 155 7.61 14.70 17.60
CA THR A 155 8.08 13.96 18.77
C THR A 155 6.95 13.15 19.41
N SER A 156 7.32 12.01 20.01
CA SER A 156 6.42 11.14 20.76
C SER A 156 6.89 11.04 22.21
N VAL A 157 6.07 11.53 23.11
CA VAL A 157 6.36 11.57 24.53
C VAL A 157 5.56 10.49 25.24
N PRO A 158 6.19 9.46 25.84
CA PRO A 158 5.46 8.43 26.57
C PRO A 158 4.65 9.03 27.72
N VAL A 159 3.39 8.60 27.84
CA VAL A 159 2.47 9.05 28.88
C VAL A 159 2.04 7.86 29.73
N PRO A 160 2.20 7.91 31.07
CA PRO A 160 1.62 6.87 31.91
C PRO A 160 0.11 6.75 31.70
N VAL A 161 -0.38 5.55 31.41
CA VAL A 161 -1.82 5.30 31.19
C VAL A 161 -2.68 5.79 32.34
N ALA A 162 -2.18 5.69 33.56
CA ALA A 162 -2.86 6.18 34.76
C ALA A 162 -3.10 7.71 34.77
N TYR A 163 -2.42 8.46 33.91
CA TYR A 163 -2.65 9.91 33.79
C TYR A 163 -3.82 10.26 32.86
N LEU A 164 -4.27 9.27 32.09
CA LEU A 164 -5.35 9.40 31.11
C LEU A 164 -6.70 9.00 31.70
N LYS A 165 -7.76 9.60 31.21
CA LYS A 165 -9.14 9.24 31.57
C LYS A 165 -10.02 9.19 30.34
N ASN A 166 -11.09 8.45 30.38
CA ASN A 166 -12.10 8.45 29.33
C ASN A 166 -12.74 9.84 29.25
N GLY A 167 -13.04 10.32 28.05
CA GLY A 167 -13.52 11.66 27.81
C GLY A 167 -12.39 12.71 27.81
N ARG A 168 -12.63 13.82 28.44
CA ARG A 168 -11.80 15.04 28.37
C ARG A 168 -10.45 14.89 29.08
N ASN A 169 -9.34 15.07 28.35
CA ASN A 169 -7.97 15.10 28.86
C ASN A 169 -7.31 16.42 28.53
N LEU A 170 -6.68 17.03 29.54
CA LEU A 170 -5.94 18.28 29.43
C LEU A 170 -4.45 18.02 29.37
N ILE A 171 -3.81 18.44 28.28
CA ILE A 171 -2.36 18.36 28.08
C ILE A 171 -1.81 19.78 28.14
N GLU A 172 -0.94 20.05 29.09
CA GLU A 172 -0.24 21.34 29.25
C GLU A 172 1.23 21.17 28.92
N LEU A 173 1.81 22.13 28.21
CA LEU A 173 3.18 22.12 27.73
C LEU A 173 3.91 23.39 28.15
N ARG A 174 5.11 23.21 28.73
CA ARG A 174 6.02 24.28 29.18
C ARG A 174 7.44 24.03 28.74
N VAL A 175 8.26 25.07 28.67
CA VAL A 175 9.72 24.91 28.65
C VAL A 175 10.20 24.42 30.02
N HIS A 176 11.16 23.51 30.02
CA HIS A 176 11.77 23.02 31.25
C HIS A 176 12.86 23.98 31.74
N ASN A 177 13.70 24.50 30.84
CA ASN A 177 14.78 25.42 31.16
C ASN A 177 14.41 26.87 30.81
N GLN A 178 14.81 27.83 31.64
CA GLN A 178 14.36 29.23 31.51
C GLN A 178 14.79 29.94 30.23
N ASN A 179 15.89 29.50 29.60
CA ASN A 179 16.44 30.13 28.40
C ASN A 179 15.98 29.49 27.09
N GLU A 180 15.22 28.41 27.18
CA GLU A 180 14.77 27.69 26.00
C GLU A 180 13.55 28.35 25.37
N LYS A 181 13.49 28.31 24.05
CA LYS A 181 12.34 28.78 23.27
C LYS A 181 12.05 27.79 22.15
N PHE A 182 10.76 27.58 21.91
CA PHE A 182 10.29 26.70 20.84
C PHE A 182 9.22 27.39 20.03
N ARG A 183 9.16 27.06 18.74
CA ARG A 183 8.05 27.43 17.86
C ARG A 183 7.14 26.23 17.70
N ILE A 184 5.85 26.47 17.80
CA ILE A 184 4.83 25.48 17.53
C ILE A 184 3.91 26.01 16.43
N PRO A 185 3.65 25.25 15.36
CA PRO A 185 2.71 25.68 14.33
C PRO A 185 1.29 25.66 14.88
N MET A 186 0.44 26.49 14.28
CA MET A 186 -0.98 26.55 14.59
C MET A 186 -1.79 26.27 13.32
N ALA A 187 -2.74 25.35 13.39
CA ALA A 187 -3.78 25.21 12.40
C ALA A 187 -4.86 26.27 12.66
N LEU A 188 -5.03 27.21 11.74
CA LEU A 188 -6.02 28.28 11.85
C LEU A 188 -7.30 27.96 11.11
N SER A 189 -8.45 28.28 11.70
CA SER A 189 -9.76 28.07 11.07
C SER A 189 -9.93 28.83 9.76
N SER A 190 -9.32 30.02 9.62
CA SER A 190 -9.32 30.79 8.38
C SER A 190 -8.58 30.04 7.25
N ILE A 191 -7.44 29.44 7.55
CA ILE A 191 -6.65 28.71 6.57
C ILE A 191 -7.42 27.47 6.12
N ILE A 192 -7.99 26.72 7.06
CA ILE A 192 -8.83 25.57 6.72
C ILE A 192 -10.00 25.99 5.84
N ARG A 193 -10.67 27.07 6.18
CA ARG A 193 -11.77 27.61 5.36
C ARG A 193 -11.30 28.03 3.97
N ASN A 194 -10.16 28.68 3.85
CA ASN A 194 -9.60 29.10 2.57
C ASN A 194 -9.19 27.89 1.71
N VAL A 195 -8.65 26.84 2.33
CA VAL A 195 -8.22 25.63 1.64
C VAL A 195 -9.39 24.74 1.28
N THR A 196 -10.38 24.59 2.16
CA THR A 196 -11.47 23.62 1.97
C THR A 196 -12.77 24.23 1.44
N GLY A 197 -12.92 25.54 1.51
CA GLY A 197 -14.20 26.23 1.25
C GLY A 197 -15.28 25.94 2.29
N GLN A 198 -14.99 25.14 3.31
CA GLN A 198 -15.91 24.71 4.36
C GLN A 198 -15.57 25.40 5.70
N PRO A 199 -16.54 25.61 6.59
CA PRO A 199 -16.26 26.01 7.96
C PRO A 199 -15.35 24.97 8.63
N SER A 200 -14.36 25.42 9.39
CA SER A 200 -13.54 24.50 10.17
C SER A 200 -14.36 23.83 11.28
N SER A 201 -14.06 22.57 11.55
CA SER A 201 -14.62 21.84 12.70
C SER A 201 -13.90 22.13 14.01
N PHE A 202 -13.05 23.14 14.06
CA PHE A 202 -12.29 23.50 15.26
C PHE A 202 -13.20 23.97 16.37
N THR A 203 -13.04 23.40 17.53
CA THR A 203 -13.87 23.67 18.70
C THR A 203 -13.20 24.62 19.71
N GLY A 204 -11.96 25.09 19.44
CA GLY A 204 -11.22 25.95 20.35
C GLY A 204 -10.65 25.22 21.56
N ASN A 205 -10.17 23.98 21.35
CA ASN A 205 -9.60 23.13 22.40
C ASN A 205 -8.14 23.47 22.75
N SER A 206 -7.54 24.45 22.07
CA SER A 206 -6.17 24.91 22.29
C SER A 206 -6.17 26.30 22.89
N GLU A 207 -5.43 26.44 23.98
CA GLU A 207 -5.32 27.72 24.71
C GLU A 207 -3.85 28.04 25.03
N ARG A 208 -3.57 29.34 25.23
CA ARG A 208 -2.28 29.87 25.65
C ARG A 208 -2.39 30.74 26.86
N SER A 209 -1.33 30.76 27.66
CA SER A 209 -1.10 31.70 28.74
C SER A 209 0.20 32.45 28.50
N THR A 210 0.23 33.76 28.85
CA THR A 210 1.44 34.58 28.80
C THR A 210 1.89 35.07 30.18
N ASP A 211 1.23 34.60 31.23
CA ASP A 211 1.42 35.00 32.61
C ASP A 211 1.66 33.77 33.55
N ASN A 212 2.33 32.78 33.00
CA ASN A 212 2.69 31.53 33.69
C ASN A 212 1.47 30.71 34.16
N GLY A 213 0.39 30.69 33.37
CA GLY A 213 -0.80 29.85 33.63
C GLY A 213 -1.83 30.51 34.56
N LYS A 214 -1.68 31.81 34.89
CA LYS A 214 -2.68 32.51 35.71
C LYS A 214 -3.94 32.83 34.91
N THR A 215 -3.78 33.24 33.68
CA THR A 215 -4.91 33.47 32.76
C THR A 215 -4.71 32.71 31.44
N TRP A 216 -5.82 32.31 30.82
CA TRP A 216 -5.82 31.51 29.60
C TRP A 216 -6.68 32.16 28.55
N LYS A 217 -6.20 32.15 27.31
CA LYS A 217 -6.91 32.66 26.15
C LYS A 217 -6.86 31.59 25.05
N ASN A 218 -7.85 31.54 24.19
CA ASN A 218 -7.80 30.69 23.00
C ASN A 218 -6.51 30.94 22.22
N ALA A 219 -5.92 29.90 21.65
CA ALA A 219 -4.66 29.97 20.91
C ALA A 219 -4.77 30.94 19.70
N GLY A 220 -5.92 30.99 19.05
CA GLY A 220 -6.27 31.99 18.03
C GLY A 220 -7.03 33.19 18.59
N SER A 221 -7.96 33.66 17.78
CA SER A 221 -8.93 34.72 18.17
C SER A 221 -10.36 34.16 18.10
N SER A 222 -11.32 34.93 18.60
CA SER A 222 -12.74 34.52 18.50
C SER A 222 -13.23 34.37 17.05
N SER A 223 -12.63 35.10 16.11
CA SER A 223 -12.95 35.01 14.68
C SER A 223 -12.05 34.06 13.90
N ASN A 224 -10.93 33.62 14.48
CA ASN A 224 -9.97 32.74 13.86
C ASN A 224 -9.40 31.76 14.89
N ILE A 225 -10.14 30.71 15.15
CA ILE A 225 -9.79 29.68 16.13
C ILE A 225 -8.52 28.97 15.67
N ALA A 226 -7.63 28.63 16.59
CA ALA A 226 -6.41 27.92 16.33
C ALA A 226 -6.33 26.63 17.14
N GLU A 227 -5.72 25.60 16.55
CA GLU A 227 -5.37 24.35 17.21
C GLU A 227 -3.87 24.07 17.09
N TYR A 228 -3.25 23.66 18.19
CA TYR A 228 -1.88 23.14 18.15
C TYR A 228 -1.88 21.70 17.66
N PRO A 229 -0.87 21.27 16.87
CA PRO A 229 -0.70 19.90 16.43
C PRO A 229 -0.16 19.04 17.58
N ILE A 230 -0.94 18.93 18.64
CA ILE A 230 -0.72 18.06 19.79
C ILE A 230 -1.77 16.95 19.72
N ARG A 231 -1.35 15.72 19.63
CA ARG A 231 -2.16 14.53 19.42
C ARG A 231 -1.90 13.51 20.49
N LEU A 232 -2.78 12.56 20.67
CA LEU A 232 -2.54 11.39 21.50
C LEU A 232 -2.55 10.14 20.63
N LYS A 233 -1.44 9.42 20.62
CA LYS A 233 -1.28 8.12 20.01
C LYS A 233 -1.37 7.07 21.11
N MET A 234 -2.13 6.00 20.90
CA MET A 234 -2.30 4.99 21.93
C MET A 234 -2.56 3.60 21.37
N GLN A 235 -2.18 2.60 22.12
CA GLN A 235 -2.53 1.21 21.86
C GLN A 235 -3.90 0.92 22.45
N ALA A 236 -4.91 0.85 21.59
CA ALA A 236 -6.29 0.58 21.95
C ALA A 236 -7.02 -0.12 20.80
N TYR A 237 -7.80 -1.14 21.12
CA TYR A 237 -8.64 -1.84 20.15
C TYR A 237 -9.93 -1.03 19.96
N ALA A 238 -9.98 -0.22 18.92
CA ALA A 238 -11.08 0.72 18.68
C ALA A 238 -11.67 0.67 17.28
N LYS A 239 -10.99 0.00 16.34
CA LYS A 239 -11.39 -0.04 14.94
C LYS A 239 -12.12 -1.32 14.62
N LYS A 240 -13.21 -1.20 13.86
CA LYS A 240 -13.82 -2.35 13.21
C LYS A 240 -12.84 -2.96 12.23
N ALA A 241 -12.85 -4.28 12.18
CA ALA A 241 -11.96 -5.03 11.30
C ALA A 241 -12.71 -6.11 10.54
N TRP A 242 -12.12 -6.54 9.44
CA TRP A 242 -12.63 -7.67 8.69
C TRP A 242 -11.49 -8.45 8.04
N LEU A 243 -11.76 -9.74 7.80
CA LEU A 243 -10.88 -10.66 7.08
C LEU A 243 -11.73 -11.47 6.11
N GLN A 244 -11.33 -11.53 4.86
CA GLN A 244 -11.95 -12.34 3.83
C GLN A 244 -10.97 -13.42 3.39
N THR A 245 -11.40 -14.69 3.49
CA THR A 245 -10.59 -15.84 3.08
C THR A 245 -10.33 -15.84 1.57
N PRO A 246 -9.32 -16.55 1.08
CA PRO A 246 -9.30 -16.93 -0.33
C PRO A 246 -10.54 -17.74 -0.70
N VAL A 247 -10.74 -17.94 -1.98
CA VAL A 247 -11.75 -18.88 -2.46
C VAL A 247 -11.34 -20.30 -2.10
N ILE A 248 -12.23 -21.02 -1.42
CA ILE A 248 -12.01 -22.37 -0.93
C ILE A 248 -12.76 -23.36 -1.84
N ASN A 249 -12.03 -24.31 -2.43
CA ASN A 249 -12.62 -25.39 -3.19
C ASN A 249 -13.05 -26.53 -2.24
N LEU A 250 -14.32 -26.91 -2.26
CA LEU A 250 -14.89 -27.95 -1.38
C LEU A 250 -14.63 -29.39 -1.86
N ALA A 251 -14.08 -29.56 -3.05
CA ALA A 251 -13.85 -30.88 -3.65
C ALA A 251 -12.36 -31.14 -3.95
N ASP A 252 -12.10 -32.12 -4.83
CA ASP A 252 -10.75 -32.42 -5.32
C ASP A 252 -10.09 -31.14 -5.90
N LYS A 253 -8.75 -31.09 -5.81
CA LYS A 253 -8.00 -30.06 -6.53
C LYS A 253 -8.28 -30.15 -8.03
N ALA A 254 -8.14 -29.03 -8.71
CA ALA A 254 -8.12 -29.03 -10.15
C ALA A 254 -6.96 -29.89 -10.69
N LEU A 255 -7.15 -30.48 -11.85
CA LEU A 255 -6.04 -31.06 -12.59
C LEU A 255 -5.13 -29.92 -13.05
N ASP A 256 -3.83 -30.02 -12.73
CA ASP A 256 -2.84 -28.97 -12.96
C ASP A 256 -3.29 -27.56 -12.50
N ASP A 257 -4.03 -27.52 -11.38
CA ASP A 257 -4.57 -26.34 -10.72
C ASP A 257 -5.53 -25.48 -11.58
N VAL A 258 -5.90 -25.91 -12.76
CA VAL A 258 -6.78 -25.14 -13.67
C VAL A 258 -8.00 -25.88 -14.21
N MET A 259 -8.01 -27.24 -14.27
CA MET A 259 -9.11 -28.00 -14.84
C MET A 259 -9.97 -28.67 -13.78
N TYR A 260 -11.25 -28.40 -13.81
CA TYR A 260 -12.25 -28.90 -12.87
C TYR A 260 -13.24 -29.83 -13.55
N PHE A 261 -13.51 -30.95 -12.89
CA PHE A 261 -14.55 -31.90 -13.30
C PHE A 261 -15.82 -31.68 -12.47
N PRO A 262 -17.00 -32.01 -13.00
CA PRO A 262 -18.25 -31.90 -12.28
C PRO A 262 -18.23 -32.70 -10.98
N VAL A 263 -18.71 -32.09 -9.91
CA VAL A 263 -18.87 -32.72 -8.59
C VAL A 263 -20.21 -32.34 -7.99
N LYS A 264 -20.74 -33.18 -7.14
CA LYS A 264 -21.91 -32.88 -6.33
C LYS A 264 -21.48 -32.79 -4.86
N ILE A 265 -21.48 -31.58 -4.30
CA ILE A 265 -21.15 -31.37 -2.89
C ILE A 265 -22.31 -31.94 -2.06
N GLU A 266 -21.99 -32.84 -1.12
CA GLU A 266 -22.94 -33.45 -0.20
C GLU A 266 -23.04 -32.61 1.08
N ALA A 267 -21.91 -32.26 1.67
CA ALA A 267 -21.84 -31.47 2.89
C ALA A 267 -20.49 -30.75 3.02
N ALA A 268 -20.47 -29.63 3.71
CA ALA A 268 -19.27 -28.98 4.20
C ALA A 268 -19.49 -28.53 5.65
N GLU A 269 -18.57 -28.91 6.52
CA GLU A 269 -18.50 -28.47 7.92
C GLU A 269 -17.36 -27.45 8.05
N ILE A 270 -17.69 -26.27 8.57
CA ILE A 270 -16.79 -25.13 8.70
C ILE A 270 -16.66 -24.79 10.19
N SER A 271 -15.47 -24.88 10.72
CA SER A 271 -15.21 -24.69 12.15
C SER A 271 -14.10 -23.65 12.36
N PRO A 272 -14.46 -22.36 12.52
CA PRO A 272 -13.47 -21.35 12.85
C PRO A 272 -12.94 -21.54 14.27
N ARG A 273 -11.62 -21.49 14.42
CA ARG A 273 -10.98 -21.58 15.74
C ARG A 273 -10.75 -20.17 16.26
N ILE A 274 -11.68 -19.70 17.11
CA ILE A 274 -11.64 -18.36 17.66
C ILE A 274 -11.70 -18.43 19.19
N LEU A 275 -10.75 -17.71 19.83
CA LEU A 275 -10.84 -17.42 21.25
C LEU A 275 -11.59 -16.11 21.42
N ASN A 276 -12.75 -16.18 22.05
CA ASN A 276 -13.57 -15.01 22.33
C ASN A 276 -12.98 -14.25 23.52
N ALA A 277 -12.58 -13.00 23.27
CA ALA A 277 -12.30 -12.08 24.35
C ALA A 277 -13.61 -11.44 24.84
N ALA A 278 -13.80 -11.37 26.15
CA ALA A 278 -14.89 -10.59 26.71
C ALA A 278 -14.80 -9.15 26.18
N GLY A 279 -15.89 -8.65 25.61
CA GLY A 279 -15.94 -7.28 25.08
C GLY A 279 -15.63 -7.10 23.60
N SER A 280 -15.69 -8.15 22.80
CA SER A 280 -15.71 -8.04 21.33
C SER A 280 -16.85 -8.83 20.74
N LYS A 281 -17.39 -8.36 19.62
CA LYS A 281 -18.39 -9.06 18.83
C LYS A 281 -17.76 -9.46 17.51
N TRP A 282 -17.97 -10.69 17.09
CA TRP A 282 -17.57 -11.14 15.77
C TRP A 282 -18.74 -11.82 15.07
N GLN A 283 -18.74 -11.73 13.76
CA GLN A 283 -19.72 -12.36 12.90
C GLN A 283 -18.99 -12.99 11.73
N MET A 284 -19.55 -14.07 11.20
CA MET A 284 -19.07 -14.70 9.99
C MET A 284 -20.16 -14.63 8.93
N ARG A 285 -19.76 -14.30 7.69
CA ARG A 285 -20.59 -14.37 6.51
C ARG A 285 -19.99 -15.37 5.52
N ILE A 286 -20.82 -15.94 4.69
CA ILE A 286 -20.44 -16.87 3.65
C ILE A 286 -21.06 -16.48 2.33
N ARG A 287 -20.36 -16.72 1.25
CA ARG A 287 -20.88 -16.78 -0.11
C ARG A 287 -20.36 -17.99 -0.84
N SER A 288 -21.03 -18.42 -1.90
CA SER A 288 -20.68 -19.61 -2.66
C SER A 288 -20.94 -19.44 -4.15
N GLY A 289 -20.22 -20.19 -4.96
CA GLY A 289 -20.32 -20.16 -6.42
C GLY A 289 -19.72 -21.38 -7.09
N ASN A 290 -19.82 -21.41 -8.42
CA ASN A 290 -19.27 -22.51 -9.24
C ASN A 290 -18.01 -22.11 -10.04
N THR A 291 -17.57 -20.86 -9.95
CA THR A 291 -16.35 -20.37 -10.58
C THR A 291 -15.20 -20.26 -9.57
N HIS A 292 -13.98 -20.42 -10.02
CA HIS A 292 -12.77 -20.35 -9.19
C HIS A 292 -12.52 -18.95 -8.56
N ALA A 293 -13.19 -17.92 -9.08
CA ALA A 293 -13.11 -16.56 -8.60
C ALA A 293 -14.49 -15.89 -8.64
N PRO A 294 -14.87 -15.06 -7.66
CA PRO A 294 -16.15 -14.34 -7.68
C PRO A 294 -16.29 -13.40 -8.88
N GLU A 295 -15.19 -12.88 -9.39
CA GLU A 295 -15.14 -12.01 -10.54
C GLU A 295 -15.37 -12.76 -11.87
N ALA A 296 -15.21 -14.08 -11.87
CA ALA A 296 -15.30 -14.91 -13.06
C ALA A 296 -16.72 -15.45 -13.35
N GLY A 297 -17.67 -15.27 -12.44
CA GLY A 297 -19.03 -15.76 -12.64
C GLY A 297 -20.02 -15.35 -11.56
N GLU A 298 -21.13 -16.04 -11.49
CA GLU A 298 -22.18 -15.76 -10.51
C GLU A 298 -21.87 -16.43 -9.17
N TRP A 299 -21.96 -15.65 -8.13
CA TRP A 299 -21.83 -16.05 -6.75
C TRP A 299 -23.05 -15.57 -5.96
N THR A 300 -23.41 -16.31 -4.90
CA THR A 300 -24.46 -15.85 -3.98
C THR A 300 -24.06 -14.55 -3.31
N PRO A 301 -25.01 -13.69 -2.94
CA PRO A 301 -24.74 -12.60 -2.02
C PRO A 301 -24.17 -13.13 -0.70
N TRP A 302 -23.46 -12.27 0.01
CA TRP A 302 -22.99 -12.56 1.37
C TRP A 302 -24.17 -12.82 2.31
N GLN A 303 -24.14 -13.91 3.05
CA GLN A 303 -25.15 -14.33 4.01
C GLN A 303 -24.52 -14.55 5.38
N ASN A 304 -25.21 -14.17 6.44
CA ASN A 304 -24.76 -14.50 7.79
C ASN A 304 -24.68 -16.02 7.96
N PHE A 305 -23.64 -16.48 8.60
CA PHE A 305 -23.40 -17.89 8.84
C PHE A 305 -23.07 -18.13 10.30
N GLU A 306 -24.03 -18.73 11.00
CA GLU A 306 -23.94 -19.04 12.45
C GLU A 306 -23.75 -20.54 12.71
N GLY A 307 -23.90 -21.36 11.66
CA GLY A 307 -23.81 -22.81 11.77
C GLY A 307 -22.43 -23.34 11.46
N SER A 308 -22.22 -24.61 11.74
CA SER A 308 -21.03 -25.37 11.35
C SER A 308 -21.21 -26.12 10.03
N ILE A 309 -22.43 -26.32 9.59
CA ILE A 309 -22.77 -27.12 8.39
C ILE A 309 -23.36 -26.22 7.32
N LEU A 310 -22.72 -26.20 6.15
CA LEU A 310 -23.22 -25.49 4.97
C LEU A 310 -24.36 -26.31 4.32
N PRO A 311 -25.57 -25.73 4.19
CA PRO A 311 -26.64 -26.38 3.43
C PRO A 311 -26.30 -26.37 1.94
N THR A 312 -26.30 -27.54 1.32
CA THR A 312 -25.87 -27.76 -0.06
C THR A 312 -26.96 -27.44 -1.09
N ARG A 313 -27.69 -26.37 -0.94
CA ARG A 313 -28.87 -26.09 -1.80
C ARG A 313 -28.58 -25.93 -3.29
N ASN A 314 -27.34 -25.55 -3.68
CA ASN A 314 -27.02 -25.20 -5.07
C ASN A 314 -25.83 -25.95 -5.68
N ASN A 315 -25.34 -27.02 -5.06
CA ASN A 315 -24.14 -27.74 -5.55
C ASN A 315 -22.91 -26.85 -5.83
N HIS A 316 -22.81 -25.72 -5.16
CA HIS A 316 -21.69 -24.80 -5.36
C HIS A 316 -20.41 -25.43 -4.85
N ARG A 317 -19.42 -25.51 -5.74
CA ARG A 317 -18.11 -26.10 -5.47
C ARG A 317 -17.22 -25.21 -4.62
N PHE A 318 -17.36 -23.90 -4.73
CA PHE A 318 -16.49 -22.94 -4.09
C PHE A 318 -17.24 -22.12 -3.05
N ILE A 319 -16.54 -21.80 -1.96
CA ILE A 319 -17.02 -20.90 -0.92
C ILE A 319 -15.98 -19.83 -0.61
N GLN A 320 -16.45 -18.76 -0.01
CA GLN A 320 -15.59 -17.75 0.60
C GLN A 320 -16.23 -17.29 1.90
N LEU A 321 -15.40 -17.05 2.90
CA LEU A 321 -15.81 -16.62 4.24
C LEU A 321 -15.34 -15.19 4.49
N GLU A 322 -16.12 -14.45 5.24
CA GLU A 322 -15.74 -13.14 5.75
C GLU A 322 -16.00 -13.07 7.25
N TYR A 323 -14.98 -12.74 8.00
CA TYR A 323 -15.05 -12.44 9.43
C TYR A 323 -15.14 -10.93 9.60
N SER A 324 -16.09 -10.44 10.37
CA SER A 324 -16.15 -9.06 10.84
C SER A 324 -16.07 -9.01 12.34
N ILE A 325 -15.30 -8.05 12.86
CA ILE A 325 -15.01 -7.91 14.29
C ILE A 325 -15.30 -6.47 14.70
N ASP A 326 -16.19 -6.31 15.68
CA ASP A 326 -16.47 -5.04 16.33
C ASP A 326 -15.87 -5.07 17.75
N PRO A 327 -14.90 -4.20 18.07
CA PRO A 327 -14.40 -4.08 19.42
C PRO A 327 -15.49 -3.48 20.33
N VAL A 328 -15.72 -4.10 21.47
CA VAL A 328 -16.65 -3.59 22.50
C VAL A 328 -15.87 -2.93 23.64
N THR A 329 -14.64 -3.39 23.86
CA THR A 329 -13.72 -2.81 24.83
C THR A 329 -12.38 -2.48 24.16
N SER A 330 -11.69 -1.47 24.67
CA SER A 330 -10.40 -1.05 24.13
C SER A 330 -9.21 -1.92 24.55
N ASN A 331 -9.40 -2.82 25.49
CA ASN A 331 -8.31 -3.58 26.13
C ASN A 331 -8.31 -5.07 25.78
N SER A 332 -9.24 -5.54 24.97
CA SER A 332 -9.30 -6.95 24.58
C SER A 332 -9.63 -7.11 23.09
N THR A 333 -9.14 -8.19 22.50
CA THR A 333 -9.37 -8.57 21.11
C THR A 333 -9.68 -10.05 21.01
N PRO A 334 -10.61 -10.48 20.15
CA PRO A 334 -10.72 -11.89 19.82
C PRO A 334 -9.46 -12.32 19.08
N LYS A 335 -9.11 -13.59 19.21
CA LYS A 335 -7.96 -14.20 18.54
C LYS A 335 -8.45 -15.25 17.55
N ILE A 336 -8.26 -15.03 16.27
CA ILE A 336 -8.52 -16.05 15.24
C ILE A 336 -7.28 -16.92 15.17
N LEU A 337 -7.39 -18.18 15.55
CA LEU A 337 -6.31 -19.16 15.58
C LEU A 337 -6.23 -19.99 14.29
N GLY A 338 -7.24 -19.91 13.45
CA GLY A 338 -7.31 -20.64 12.19
C GLY A 338 -8.71 -21.09 11.83
N LEU A 339 -8.78 -22.02 10.88
CA LEU A 339 -10.01 -22.55 10.32
C LEU A 339 -9.85 -24.04 10.03
N ASP A 340 -10.84 -24.83 10.44
CA ASP A 340 -10.97 -26.23 10.06
C ASP A 340 -12.14 -26.38 9.10
N LEU A 341 -11.92 -27.15 8.03
CA LEU A 341 -12.90 -27.45 7.00
C LEU A 341 -12.96 -28.96 6.77
N LYS A 342 -14.14 -29.53 6.81
CA LYS A 342 -14.40 -30.89 6.35
C LYS A 342 -15.45 -30.83 5.25
N SER A 343 -15.20 -31.50 4.13
CA SER A 343 -16.16 -31.57 3.03
C SER A 343 -16.34 -33.01 2.52
N ARG A 344 -17.53 -33.29 1.99
CA ARG A 344 -17.87 -34.55 1.33
C ARG A 344 -18.55 -34.26 0.01
N TRP A 345 -18.19 -35.00 -1.02
CA TRP A 345 -18.73 -34.81 -2.36
C TRP A 345 -18.73 -36.12 -3.16
N HIS A 346 -19.60 -36.19 -4.13
CA HIS A 346 -19.60 -37.20 -5.17
C HIS A 346 -18.86 -36.68 -6.40
N SER A 347 -17.94 -37.49 -6.95
CA SER A 347 -17.33 -37.23 -8.24
C SER A 347 -17.89 -38.20 -9.28
N SER A 348 -18.30 -37.68 -10.43
CA SER A 348 -18.72 -38.50 -11.54
C SER A 348 -17.51 -39.18 -12.18
N SER A 349 -17.68 -40.47 -12.59
CA SER A 349 -16.70 -41.17 -13.42
C SER A 349 -16.71 -40.57 -14.82
N ILE A 350 -15.74 -39.74 -15.15
CA ILE A 350 -15.64 -39.06 -16.45
C ILE A 350 -14.27 -39.46 -17.07
N ASP A 351 -14.31 -40.27 -18.13
CA ASP A 351 -13.21 -40.35 -19.06
C ASP A 351 -13.36 -39.21 -20.06
N ALA A 352 -12.66 -38.12 -19.83
CA ALA A 352 -12.80 -36.91 -20.63
C ALA A 352 -12.02 -36.96 -21.96
N GLY A 353 -11.10 -37.89 -22.11
CA GLY A 353 -10.16 -37.86 -23.24
C GLY A 353 -9.35 -36.59 -23.37
N ILE A 354 -9.25 -35.81 -22.29
CA ILE A 354 -8.57 -34.51 -22.26
C ILE A 354 -7.34 -34.60 -21.37
N PHE A 355 -6.19 -34.23 -21.93
CA PHE A 355 -4.88 -34.22 -21.27
C PHE A 355 -4.29 -32.82 -21.33
N ILE A 356 -3.88 -32.27 -20.21
CA ILE A 356 -3.21 -30.97 -20.18
C ILE A 356 -1.77 -31.14 -20.66
N ALA A 357 -1.39 -30.38 -21.69
CA ALA A 357 -0.06 -30.40 -22.27
C ALA A 357 0.79 -29.20 -21.73
N GLN A 358 0.18 -28.07 -21.49
CA GLN A 358 0.85 -26.89 -20.96
C GLN A 358 -0.15 -25.96 -20.29
N VAL A 359 0.26 -25.34 -19.17
CA VAL A 359 -0.51 -24.28 -18.49
C VAL A 359 0.42 -23.12 -18.15
N LYS A 360 -0.06 -21.90 -18.42
CA LYS A 360 0.47 -20.66 -17.85
C LYS A 360 -0.73 -19.86 -17.33
N ASN A 361 -0.94 -19.87 -16.04
CA ASN A 361 -2.02 -19.15 -15.36
C ASN A 361 -1.48 -18.13 -14.37
N TYR A 362 -2.23 -17.06 -14.12
CA TYR A 362 -1.85 -15.98 -13.22
C TYR A 362 -2.93 -15.76 -12.17
N PRO A 363 -2.89 -16.50 -11.04
CA PRO A 363 -3.81 -16.29 -9.94
C PRO A 363 -3.79 -14.83 -9.49
N LEU A 364 -4.97 -14.21 -9.40
CA LEU A 364 -5.06 -12.80 -9.02
C LEU A 364 -4.71 -12.59 -7.55
N ILE A 365 -3.72 -11.75 -7.31
CA ILE A 365 -3.41 -11.22 -5.97
C ILE A 365 -4.40 -10.11 -5.67
N ARG A 366 -5.24 -10.30 -4.67
CA ARG A 366 -6.26 -9.35 -4.23
C ARG A 366 -5.79 -8.57 -3.03
N SER A 367 -6.24 -7.34 -2.94
CA SER A 367 -5.94 -6.44 -1.83
C SER A 367 -7.24 -5.93 -1.20
N ALA A 368 -7.19 -5.62 0.09
CA ALA A 368 -8.22 -4.86 0.79
C ALA A 368 -8.04 -3.33 0.62
N PHE A 369 -6.97 -2.91 -0.05
CA PHE A 369 -6.60 -1.53 -0.24
C PHE A 369 -6.79 -1.17 -1.72
N ASP A 370 -8.00 -0.73 -2.04
CA ASP A 370 -8.36 -0.36 -3.41
C ASP A 370 -7.52 0.82 -3.89
N PHE A 371 -6.94 0.69 -5.07
CA PHE A 371 -6.26 1.77 -5.74
C PHE A 371 -7.06 2.21 -6.98
N VAL A 372 -7.39 3.50 -7.02
CA VAL A 372 -8.16 4.06 -8.14
C VAL A 372 -7.22 4.62 -9.19
N HIS A 373 -7.21 3.97 -10.34
CA HIS A 373 -6.41 4.38 -11.49
C HIS A 373 -7.12 5.43 -12.34
N GLU A 374 -6.34 6.29 -13.01
CA GLU A 374 -6.85 7.17 -14.06
C GLU A 374 -7.22 6.37 -15.31
N ASN A 375 -8.26 6.80 -16.00
CA ASN A 375 -8.61 6.24 -17.31
C ASN A 375 -7.56 6.71 -18.34
N PRO A 376 -6.80 5.80 -18.96
CA PRO A 376 -5.75 6.19 -19.92
C PRO A 376 -6.29 6.88 -21.17
N ALA A 377 -7.56 6.68 -21.53
CA ALA A 377 -8.19 7.37 -22.65
C ALA A 377 -8.78 8.75 -22.28
N LEU A 378 -8.56 9.24 -21.06
CA LEU A 378 -9.04 10.55 -20.64
C LEU A 378 -8.52 11.64 -21.60
N PRO A 379 -9.40 12.53 -22.12
CA PRO A 379 -8.99 13.56 -23.07
C PRO A 379 -7.80 14.39 -22.59
N GLU A 380 -7.78 14.76 -21.32
CA GLU A 380 -6.71 15.55 -20.71
C GLU A 380 -5.35 14.85 -20.77
N LEU A 381 -5.30 13.53 -20.58
CA LEU A 381 -4.08 12.76 -20.73
C LEU A 381 -3.63 12.68 -22.20
N GLN A 382 -4.57 12.50 -23.11
CA GLN A 382 -4.25 12.43 -24.56
C GLN A 382 -3.85 13.80 -25.11
N GLU A 383 -4.43 14.90 -24.62
CA GLU A 383 -3.97 16.26 -24.92
C GLU A 383 -2.56 16.51 -24.38
N PHE A 384 -2.27 16.08 -23.15
CA PHE A 384 -0.94 16.16 -22.56
C PHE A 384 0.08 15.43 -23.43
N ARG A 385 -0.19 14.18 -23.83
CA ARG A 385 0.65 13.37 -24.70
C ARG A 385 0.92 14.07 -26.04
N LYS A 386 -0.11 14.63 -26.66
CA LYS A 386 -0.01 15.36 -27.93
C LYS A 386 0.75 16.67 -27.78
N GLN A 387 0.40 17.51 -26.78
CA GLN A 387 0.99 18.84 -26.56
C GLN A 387 2.50 18.76 -26.34
N PHE A 388 2.95 17.79 -25.55
CA PHE A 388 4.36 17.60 -25.22
C PHE A 388 5.06 16.57 -26.11
N LYS A 389 4.40 16.12 -27.19
CA LYS A 389 4.95 15.22 -28.21
C LYS A 389 5.56 13.94 -27.62
N LEU A 390 4.90 13.35 -26.63
CA LEU A 390 5.44 12.19 -25.89
C LEU A 390 5.65 10.98 -26.81
N ASP A 391 4.92 10.85 -27.91
CA ASP A 391 5.16 9.82 -28.92
C ASP A 391 6.55 9.93 -29.55
N GLN A 392 7.09 11.15 -29.69
CA GLN A 392 8.47 11.35 -30.18
C GLN A 392 9.49 10.96 -29.11
N VAL A 393 9.18 11.17 -27.82
CA VAL A 393 10.03 10.77 -26.71
C VAL A 393 10.22 9.26 -26.66
N VAL A 394 9.16 8.51 -26.88
CA VAL A 394 9.20 7.04 -26.84
C VAL A 394 9.49 6.39 -28.20
N ASN A 395 9.69 7.19 -29.26
CA ASN A 395 9.93 6.67 -30.59
C ASN A 395 11.20 5.80 -30.63
N GLY A 396 11.08 4.61 -31.25
CA GLY A 396 12.16 3.63 -31.34
C GLY A 396 12.37 2.81 -30.04
N ALA A 397 11.50 2.96 -29.03
CA ALA A 397 11.46 2.01 -27.92
C ALA A 397 10.87 0.68 -28.40
N THR A 398 11.56 -0.43 -28.14
CA THR A 398 11.16 -1.78 -28.58
C THR A 398 10.32 -2.49 -27.51
N THR A 399 10.43 -2.09 -26.25
CA THR A 399 9.70 -2.64 -25.10
C THR A 399 8.98 -1.54 -24.33
N GLU A 400 8.02 -1.92 -23.49
CA GLU A 400 7.38 -0.96 -22.58
C GLU A 400 8.36 -0.41 -21.55
N TRP A 401 9.27 -1.24 -21.10
CA TRP A 401 10.31 -0.83 -20.17
C TRP A 401 11.21 0.28 -20.74
N GLU A 402 11.57 0.19 -22.01
CA GLU A 402 12.29 1.27 -22.69
C GLU A 402 11.47 2.56 -22.77
N LYS A 403 10.15 2.47 -23.01
CA LYS A 403 9.25 3.63 -22.98
C LYS A 403 9.26 4.29 -21.61
N ILE A 404 9.12 3.51 -20.54
CA ILE A 404 9.15 3.99 -19.16
C ILE A 404 10.46 4.73 -18.88
N LYS A 405 11.62 4.16 -19.24
CA LYS A 405 12.92 4.80 -19.05
C LYS A 405 13.04 6.12 -19.81
N ARG A 406 12.58 6.18 -21.03
CA ARG A 406 12.60 7.41 -21.85
C ARG A 406 11.67 8.49 -21.29
N LEU A 407 10.48 8.13 -20.83
CA LEU A 407 9.57 9.07 -20.17
C LEU A 407 10.14 9.60 -18.84
N ARG A 408 10.82 8.75 -18.07
CA ARG A 408 11.53 9.17 -16.85
C ARG A 408 12.61 10.20 -17.17
N ALA A 409 13.51 9.88 -18.12
CA ALA A 409 14.60 10.76 -18.53
C ALA A 409 14.06 12.08 -19.13
N TRP A 410 13.01 12.02 -19.95
CA TRP A 410 12.34 13.20 -20.48
C TRP A 410 11.77 14.07 -19.36
N THR A 411 11.11 13.46 -18.35
CA THR A 411 10.57 14.19 -17.21
C THR A 411 11.68 14.91 -16.45
N SER A 412 12.77 14.21 -16.13
CA SER A 412 13.91 14.76 -15.42
C SER A 412 14.54 15.95 -16.18
N ALA A 413 14.60 15.88 -17.51
CA ALA A 413 15.24 16.91 -18.33
C ALA A 413 14.41 18.17 -18.57
N ASN A 414 13.13 18.19 -18.18
CA ASN A 414 12.22 19.30 -18.55
C ASN A 414 12.37 20.56 -17.71
N TRP A 415 12.92 20.47 -16.48
CA TRP A 415 13.15 21.64 -15.62
C TRP A 415 14.23 21.38 -14.58
N ASP A 416 14.66 22.48 -13.94
CA ASP A 416 15.62 22.43 -12.86
C ASP A 416 14.91 22.25 -11.52
N TRP A 417 15.53 21.53 -10.59
CA TRP A 417 14.97 21.33 -9.28
C TRP A 417 15.08 22.60 -8.44
N PHE A 418 13.98 23.04 -7.82
CA PHE A 418 13.98 24.04 -6.76
C PHE A 418 12.77 23.83 -5.84
N LEU A 419 12.85 24.34 -4.62
CA LEU A 419 11.67 24.44 -3.77
C LEU A 419 10.84 25.64 -4.21
N PRO A 420 9.56 25.41 -4.55
CA PRO A 420 8.66 26.54 -4.75
C PRO A 420 8.55 27.33 -3.44
N ASN A 421 8.69 28.65 -3.54
CA ASN A 421 8.33 29.56 -2.45
C ASN A 421 6.79 29.72 -2.39
N SER A 422 6.28 30.45 -1.41
CA SER A 422 4.83 30.65 -1.22
C SER A 422 4.12 31.20 -2.46
N GLU A 423 4.81 31.97 -3.31
CA GLU A 423 4.24 32.53 -4.55
C GLU A 423 4.01 31.45 -5.63
N PHE A 424 4.70 30.31 -5.55
CA PHE A 424 4.55 29.20 -6.47
C PHE A 424 3.70 28.05 -5.90
N GLU A 425 3.33 28.11 -4.63
CA GLU A 425 2.51 27.07 -4.01
C GLU A 425 1.13 26.95 -4.67
N ASP A 426 0.57 28.05 -5.15
CA ASP A 426 -0.70 28.09 -5.89
C ASP A 426 -0.61 27.48 -7.30
N LEU A 427 0.60 27.22 -7.79
CA LEU A 427 0.83 26.66 -9.12
C LEU A 427 0.88 25.14 -9.13
N LEU A 428 0.86 24.47 -8.00
CA LEU A 428 0.79 23.03 -7.96
C LEU A 428 -0.60 22.53 -8.36
N SER A 429 -0.79 22.46 -9.63
CA SER A 429 -1.90 21.74 -10.21
C SER A 429 -1.55 20.25 -10.26
N TRP A 430 -2.49 19.39 -9.96
CA TRP A 430 -2.37 17.96 -10.21
C TRP A 430 -2.62 17.62 -11.71
N ASP A 431 -2.20 18.52 -12.56
CA ASP A 431 -2.31 18.44 -14.00
C ASP A 431 -0.94 18.77 -14.62
N ALA A 432 -0.30 17.78 -15.21
CA ALA A 432 1.02 17.89 -15.82
C ALA A 432 1.11 19.01 -16.86
N ARG A 433 0.02 19.28 -17.61
CA ARG A 433 -0.03 20.35 -18.61
C ARG A 433 0.18 21.72 -17.96
N LYS A 434 -0.45 21.94 -16.81
CA LYS A 434 -0.33 23.19 -16.06
C LYS A 434 1.04 23.32 -15.39
N ILE A 435 1.55 22.23 -14.80
CA ILE A 435 2.89 22.20 -14.22
C ILE A 435 3.93 22.58 -15.26
N LEU A 436 3.90 21.98 -16.44
CA LEU A 436 4.85 22.24 -17.50
C LEU A 436 4.61 23.55 -18.25
N SER A 437 3.42 24.13 -18.15
CA SER A 437 3.09 25.45 -18.72
C SER A 437 3.30 26.61 -17.78
N GLY A 438 3.65 26.34 -16.52
CA GLY A 438 3.93 27.35 -15.50
C GLY A 438 5.13 28.24 -15.85
N PRO A 439 5.30 29.35 -15.15
CA PRO A 439 6.42 30.27 -15.38
C PRO A 439 7.76 29.60 -15.10
N ALA A 440 8.82 30.13 -15.67
CA ALA A 440 10.18 29.76 -15.28
C ALA A 440 10.39 30.00 -13.78
N GLY A 441 11.25 29.18 -13.18
CA GLY A 441 11.57 29.27 -11.76
C GLY A 441 12.15 30.64 -11.35
N PRO A 442 12.26 30.91 -10.05
CA PRO A 442 12.79 32.17 -9.54
C PRO A 442 14.25 32.38 -9.97
N GLY A 443 14.58 33.62 -10.24
CA GLY A 443 15.92 33.98 -10.74
C GLY A 443 16.09 33.74 -12.24
N ASN A 444 17.32 33.64 -12.70
CA ASN A 444 17.66 33.44 -14.12
C ASN A 444 17.67 31.96 -14.52
N LEU A 445 16.83 31.13 -13.96
CA LEU A 445 16.70 29.76 -14.37
C LEU A 445 16.19 29.69 -15.80
N SER A 446 16.96 29.10 -16.69
CA SER A 446 16.59 28.91 -18.10
C SER A 446 15.45 27.91 -18.29
N LYS A 447 15.20 27.10 -17.28
CA LYS A 447 14.15 26.07 -17.26
C LYS A 447 13.16 26.35 -16.11
N ARG A 448 11.98 25.77 -16.26
CA ARG A 448 10.98 25.78 -15.19
C ARG A 448 11.47 24.98 -14.01
N GLY A 449 11.06 25.36 -12.83
CA GLY A 449 11.48 24.65 -11.62
C GLY A 449 10.32 23.91 -10.96
N GLY A 450 10.68 22.90 -10.18
CA GLY A 450 9.74 22.12 -9.39
C GLY A 450 10.42 21.28 -8.35
N ASN A 451 9.66 20.78 -7.37
CA ASN A 451 10.12 19.82 -6.38
C ASN A 451 9.79 18.37 -6.81
N CYS A 452 10.14 17.41 -5.98
CA CYS A 452 9.93 15.98 -6.23
C CYS A 452 8.49 15.63 -6.63
N LEU A 453 7.49 16.27 -6.00
CA LEU A 453 6.08 16.02 -6.32
C LEU A 453 5.70 16.47 -7.73
N HIS A 454 6.23 17.58 -8.24
CA HIS A 454 6.00 18.01 -9.62
C HIS A 454 6.53 16.97 -10.61
N TYR A 455 7.76 16.48 -10.39
CA TYR A 455 8.34 15.41 -11.21
C TYR A 455 7.48 14.15 -11.15
N ALA A 456 7.04 13.77 -9.96
CA ALA A 456 6.23 12.56 -9.77
C ALA A 456 4.88 12.66 -10.51
N ILE A 457 4.17 13.80 -10.42
CA ILE A 457 2.90 14.01 -11.12
C ILE A 457 3.09 13.94 -12.63
N VAL A 458 4.08 14.67 -13.17
CA VAL A 458 4.32 14.73 -14.62
C VAL A 458 4.69 13.36 -15.16
N PHE A 459 5.57 12.64 -14.50
CA PHE A 459 5.98 11.30 -14.91
C PHE A 459 4.83 10.29 -14.81
N ALA A 460 4.06 10.31 -13.73
CA ALA A 460 2.91 9.43 -13.58
C ALA A 460 1.90 9.63 -14.71
N GLN A 461 1.55 10.90 -15.02
CA GLN A 461 0.60 11.19 -16.10
C GLN A 461 1.19 10.91 -17.49
N ALA A 462 2.50 11.08 -17.68
CA ALA A 462 3.15 10.68 -18.91
C ALA A 462 3.00 9.16 -19.15
N CYS A 463 3.26 8.34 -18.14
CA CYS A 463 3.07 6.89 -18.21
C CYS A 463 1.59 6.53 -18.43
N GLN A 464 0.67 7.12 -17.67
CA GLN A 464 -0.77 6.87 -17.80
C GLN A 464 -1.31 7.19 -19.19
N SER A 465 -0.77 8.21 -19.87
CA SER A 465 -1.19 8.57 -21.23
C SER A 465 -0.91 7.48 -22.28
N PHE A 466 -0.03 6.53 -21.97
CA PHE A 466 0.25 5.33 -22.76
C PHE A 466 -0.44 4.06 -22.23
N GLY A 467 -1.28 4.17 -21.20
CA GLY A 467 -1.90 3.02 -20.54
C GLY A 467 -0.95 2.25 -19.61
N ILE A 468 0.10 2.90 -19.15
CA ILE A 468 1.03 2.36 -18.16
C ILE A 468 0.58 2.83 -16.77
N PRO A 469 0.07 1.96 -15.90
CA PRO A 469 -0.34 2.34 -14.55
C PRO A 469 0.83 2.94 -13.76
N ALA A 470 0.56 4.04 -13.10
CA ALA A 470 1.54 4.72 -12.26
C ALA A 470 0.88 5.26 -11.00
N ARG A 471 1.61 5.26 -9.90
CA ARG A 471 1.16 5.76 -8.60
C ARG A 471 2.27 6.49 -7.87
N ILE A 472 1.91 7.54 -7.13
CA ILE A 472 2.86 8.30 -6.34
C ILE A 472 3.11 7.61 -5.01
N VAL A 473 4.39 7.54 -4.66
CA VAL A 473 4.89 7.00 -3.40
C VAL A 473 5.67 8.08 -2.68
N ASN A 474 5.36 8.28 -1.40
CA ASN A 474 6.14 9.13 -0.53
C ASN A 474 6.98 8.26 0.41
N THR A 475 8.25 8.55 0.50
CA THR A 475 9.15 7.96 1.47
C THR A 475 9.40 8.97 2.57
N ASN A 476 9.00 8.64 3.79
CA ASN A 476 9.15 9.54 4.91
C ASN A 476 10.28 9.07 5.82
N TYR A 477 11.29 9.89 5.97
CA TYR A 477 12.31 9.60 6.98
C TYR A 477 12.07 10.42 8.25
N ALA A 478 12.51 9.82 9.31
CA ALA A 478 12.16 10.14 10.67
C ALA A 478 12.30 11.60 11.10
N ILE A 479 13.02 12.46 10.37
CA ILE A 479 13.45 13.75 10.91
C ILE A 479 13.05 14.94 10.04
N TRP A 480 13.07 14.84 8.69
CA TRP A 480 13.13 16.01 7.83
C TRP A 480 12.13 16.13 6.69
N GLY A 481 11.13 15.31 6.62
CA GLY A 481 10.18 15.36 5.53
C GLY A 481 10.23 14.12 4.65
N GLY A 482 9.63 14.19 3.49
CA GLY A 482 9.48 13.08 2.56
C GLY A 482 10.08 13.39 1.20
N HIS A 483 10.18 12.35 0.39
CA HIS A 483 10.47 12.45 -1.03
C HIS A 483 9.38 11.73 -1.82
N GLU A 484 8.86 12.39 -2.82
CA GLU A 484 7.89 11.82 -3.73
C GLU A 484 8.59 11.22 -4.94
N LEU A 485 8.27 9.98 -5.20
CA LEU A 485 8.68 9.21 -6.36
C LEU A 485 7.47 8.46 -6.93
N VAL A 486 7.68 7.63 -7.93
CA VAL A 486 6.61 6.93 -8.63
C VAL A 486 6.90 5.43 -8.66
N GLU A 487 5.87 4.63 -8.45
CA GLU A 487 5.89 3.25 -8.91
C GLU A 487 5.08 3.13 -10.20
N VAL A 488 5.63 2.43 -11.16
CA VAL A 488 5.00 2.11 -12.45
C VAL A 488 4.82 0.60 -12.58
N TRP A 489 3.70 0.17 -13.15
CA TRP A 489 3.53 -1.23 -13.52
C TRP A 489 4.23 -1.49 -14.85
N SER A 490 5.12 -2.46 -14.89
CA SER A 490 5.75 -2.92 -16.12
C SER A 490 5.18 -4.27 -16.56
N ARG A 491 4.64 -4.33 -17.77
CA ARG A 491 4.20 -5.60 -18.39
C ARG A 491 5.35 -6.49 -18.76
N ASP A 492 6.53 -5.91 -19.05
CA ASP A 492 7.73 -6.69 -19.38
C ASP A 492 8.26 -7.47 -18.17
N TYR A 493 8.06 -6.95 -16.94
CA TYR A 493 8.45 -7.59 -15.69
C TYR A 493 7.27 -8.11 -14.87
N GLU A 494 6.03 -7.85 -15.31
CA GLU A 494 4.79 -8.26 -14.63
C GLU A 494 4.72 -7.82 -13.16
N LYS A 495 5.26 -6.64 -12.84
CA LYS A 495 5.35 -6.10 -11.48
C LYS A 495 5.38 -4.58 -11.42
N TRP A 496 5.15 -4.05 -10.23
CA TRP A 496 5.40 -2.66 -9.89
C TRP A 496 6.91 -2.41 -9.74
N ILE A 497 7.38 -1.30 -10.26
CA ILE A 497 8.79 -0.91 -10.25
C ILE A 497 8.90 0.53 -9.81
N MET A 498 9.83 0.80 -8.90
CA MET A 498 10.15 2.14 -8.43
C MET A 498 10.91 2.93 -9.51
N ALA A 499 10.50 4.15 -9.73
CA ALA A 499 11.16 5.12 -10.61
C ALA A 499 11.22 6.48 -9.91
N ASP A 500 12.38 7.09 -9.93
CA ASP A 500 12.59 8.44 -9.42
C ASP A 500 12.85 9.42 -10.57
N PRO A 501 11.83 10.13 -11.06
CA PRO A 501 11.99 11.07 -12.16
C PRO A 501 12.71 12.36 -11.76
N ASN A 502 12.77 12.67 -10.45
CA ASN A 502 13.50 13.85 -9.97
C ASN A 502 15.01 13.69 -10.14
N PHE A 503 15.51 12.48 -9.94
CA PHE A 503 16.93 12.15 -10.05
C PHE A 503 17.26 11.29 -11.27
N ASP A 504 16.28 11.03 -12.11
CA ASP A 504 16.40 10.15 -13.28
C ASP A 504 17.00 8.79 -12.93
N THR A 505 16.48 8.14 -11.86
CA THR A 505 17.05 6.89 -11.36
C THR A 505 16.01 5.76 -11.25
N MET A 506 16.49 4.54 -11.39
CA MET A 506 15.84 3.26 -11.11
C MET A 506 16.86 2.30 -10.49
N PHE A 507 16.37 1.33 -9.75
CA PHE A 507 17.24 0.38 -9.04
C PHE A 507 16.90 -1.06 -9.41
N TYR A 508 17.93 -1.88 -9.46
CA TYR A 508 17.87 -3.28 -9.85
C TYR A 508 18.53 -4.15 -8.78
N ASP A 509 18.02 -5.32 -8.59
CA ASP A 509 18.76 -6.37 -7.91
C ASP A 509 20.02 -6.71 -8.73
N LYS A 510 21.20 -6.57 -8.13
CA LYS A 510 22.48 -6.74 -8.84
C LYS A 510 22.71 -8.17 -9.31
N LYS A 511 22.11 -9.15 -8.62
CA LYS A 511 22.28 -10.56 -8.91
C LYS A 511 21.39 -11.01 -10.07
N THR A 512 20.15 -10.55 -10.10
CA THR A 512 19.15 -10.99 -11.08
C THR A 512 18.99 -10.03 -12.26
N GLY A 513 19.40 -8.76 -12.10
CA GLY A 513 19.15 -7.70 -13.06
C GLY A 513 17.68 -7.25 -13.13
N ILE A 514 16.84 -7.69 -12.18
CA ILE A 514 15.41 -7.35 -12.14
C ILE A 514 15.22 -6.00 -11.45
N PRO A 515 14.44 -5.07 -12.03
CA PRO A 515 14.16 -3.79 -11.39
C PRO A 515 13.30 -3.97 -10.14
N LEU A 516 13.57 -3.14 -9.14
CA LEU A 516 13.01 -3.24 -7.79
C LEU A 516 11.81 -2.28 -7.60
N ASN A 517 10.79 -2.71 -6.85
CA ASN A 517 9.82 -1.83 -6.26
C ASN A 517 10.38 -1.21 -4.97
N ILE A 518 9.65 -0.26 -4.37
CA ILE A 518 10.16 0.48 -3.21
C ILE A 518 10.31 -0.40 -1.96
N LEU A 519 9.43 -1.38 -1.73
CA LEU A 519 9.56 -2.28 -0.59
C LEU A 519 10.66 -3.32 -0.77
N GLU A 520 10.85 -3.83 -1.99
CA GLU A 520 11.99 -4.71 -2.29
C GLU A 520 13.31 -3.99 -2.07
N LEU A 521 13.41 -2.74 -2.55
CA LEU A 521 14.59 -1.92 -2.35
C LEU A 521 14.84 -1.64 -0.87
N HIS A 522 13.79 -1.26 -0.13
CA HIS A 522 13.84 -1.02 1.30
C HIS A 522 14.29 -2.28 2.08
N ASN A 523 13.66 -3.42 1.82
CA ASN A 523 13.97 -4.68 2.49
C ASN A 523 15.39 -5.17 2.17
N LEU A 524 15.81 -5.04 0.91
CA LEU A 524 17.16 -5.43 0.49
C LEU A 524 18.21 -4.55 1.18
N PHE A 525 17.92 -3.27 1.30
CA PHE A 525 18.79 -2.32 2.00
C PHE A 525 18.88 -2.65 3.50
N LEU A 526 17.74 -2.87 4.17
CA LEU A 526 17.69 -3.24 5.58
C LEU A 526 18.42 -4.56 5.84
N LYS A 527 18.16 -5.58 5.04
CA LYS A 527 18.82 -6.90 5.17
C LYS A 527 20.32 -6.81 5.06
N THR A 528 20.82 -5.94 4.20
CA THR A 528 22.26 -5.77 3.96
C THR A 528 22.94 -5.01 5.08
N TYR A 529 22.34 -3.93 5.56
CA TYR A 529 22.96 -3.02 6.53
C TYR A 529 22.49 -3.20 7.97
N TYR A 530 21.39 -3.91 8.18
CA TYR A 530 20.79 -4.20 9.49
C TYR A 530 20.47 -5.69 9.65
N PRO A 531 21.44 -6.59 9.49
CA PRO A 531 21.16 -8.05 9.45
C PRO A 531 20.60 -8.60 10.77
N GLY A 532 20.66 -7.85 11.86
CA GLY A 532 20.08 -8.20 13.16
C GLY A 532 18.60 -7.83 13.32
N GLY A 533 17.94 -7.31 12.28
CA GLY A 533 16.55 -6.85 12.40
C GLY A 533 16.40 -5.65 13.35
N GLU A 534 17.42 -4.80 13.45
CA GLU A 534 17.32 -3.55 14.19
C GLU A 534 16.17 -2.72 13.59
N ILE A 535 15.04 -2.72 14.27
CA ILE A 535 13.91 -1.85 13.94
C ILE A 535 14.38 -0.42 14.09
N ILE A 536 14.16 0.39 13.06
CA ILE A 536 14.39 1.83 13.14
C ILE A 536 13.32 2.40 14.05
N ASP A 537 13.60 2.37 15.35
CA ASP A 537 12.74 3.03 16.33
C ASP A 537 13.01 4.53 16.24
N ARG A 538 12.06 5.25 15.68
CA ARG A 538 12.12 6.69 15.50
C ARG A 538 12.37 7.43 16.81
N ASP A 539 11.82 6.95 17.91
CA ASP A 539 11.95 7.56 19.23
C ASP A 539 13.36 7.41 19.82
N LYS A 540 14.12 6.45 19.28
CA LYS A 540 15.51 6.19 19.69
C LYS A 540 16.56 6.71 18.71
N TRP A 541 16.13 7.30 17.59
CA TRP A 541 17.03 7.74 16.55
C TRP A 541 17.70 9.06 16.90
N SER A 542 19.00 9.09 16.83
CA SER A 542 19.82 10.29 16.98
C SER A 542 20.63 10.56 15.70
N PHE A 543 21.21 11.76 15.56
CA PHE A 543 22.14 12.05 14.47
C PHE A 543 23.38 11.15 14.52
N GLU A 544 23.86 10.84 15.72
CA GLU A 544 24.98 9.90 15.91
C GLU A 544 24.62 8.51 15.39
N ASP A 545 23.40 8.03 15.63
CA ASP A 545 22.92 6.75 15.09
C ASP A 545 22.86 6.78 13.57
N ARG A 546 22.42 7.90 12.99
CA ARG A 546 22.40 8.08 11.54
C ARG A 546 23.81 7.97 10.96
N ASP A 547 24.76 8.72 11.50
CA ASP A 547 26.12 8.76 11.00
C ASP A 547 26.83 7.43 11.18
N ARG A 548 26.64 6.78 12.32
CA ARG A 548 27.08 5.41 12.58
C ARG A 548 26.52 4.40 11.58
N ARG A 549 25.28 4.53 11.21
CA ARG A 549 24.62 3.65 10.23
C ARG A 549 25.10 3.93 8.82
N ALA A 550 25.24 5.20 8.46
CA ALA A 550 25.79 5.62 7.17
C ALA A 550 27.22 5.10 6.94
N SER A 551 28.04 5.06 7.98
CA SER A 551 29.41 4.54 7.89
C SER A 551 29.51 3.03 7.60
N ARG A 552 28.41 2.27 7.81
CA ARG A 552 28.34 0.84 7.49
C ARG A 552 28.04 0.56 6.01
N ILE A 553 27.65 1.58 5.24
CA ILE A 553 27.32 1.41 3.84
C ILE A 553 28.61 1.29 3.03
N ASP A 554 28.78 0.12 2.41
CA ASP A 554 29.83 -0.15 1.45
C ASP A 554 29.25 -0.13 0.03
N PRO A 555 29.47 0.95 -0.75
CA PRO A 555 28.91 1.06 -2.10
C PRO A 555 29.35 -0.04 -3.04
N ASP A 556 30.56 -0.59 -2.86
CA ASP A 556 31.12 -1.61 -3.74
C ASP A 556 30.45 -2.96 -3.54
N ASN A 557 29.92 -3.21 -2.34
CA ASN A 557 29.23 -4.44 -1.96
C ASN A 557 27.69 -4.30 -1.89
N LEU A 558 27.13 -3.21 -2.40
CA LEU A 558 25.68 -3.08 -2.50
C LEU A 558 25.07 -4.20 -3.37
N PRO A 559 24.00 -4.86 -2.89
CA PRO A 559 23.29 -5.85 -3.69
C PRO A 559 22.42 -5.22 -4.78
N ILE A 560 22.45 -3.91 -4.91
CA ILE A 560 21.66 -3.12 -5.87
C ILE A 560 22.56 -2.49 -6.93
N ALA A 561 22.04 -2.44 -8.16
CA ALA A 561 22.59 -1.65 -9.25
C ALA A 561 21.65 -0.47 -9.54
N MET A 562 22.20 0.65 -9.99
CA MET A 562 21.43 1.84 -10.35
C MET A 562 21.52 2.11 -11.84
N ASP A 563 20.37 2.34 -12.47
CA ASP A 563 20.27 2.98 -13.78
C ASP A 563 19.99 4.46 -13.56
N ALA A 564 20.94 5.31 -13.93
CA ALA A 564 20.79 6.76 -13.87
C ALA A 564 20.97 7.37 -15.25
N GLY A 565 20.03 8.22 -15.64
CA GLY A 565 20.16 9.06 -16.82
C GLY A 565 21.23 10.13 -16.65
N GLY A 566 21.70 10.69 -17.76
CA GLY A 566 22.89 11.50 -17.84
C GLY A 566 22.92 12.84 -17.09
N ASN A 567 21.87 13.21 -16.37
CA ASN A 567 21.75 14.57 -15.82
C ASN A 567 22.09 14.75 -14.35
N ALA A 568 22.06 13.69 -13.56
CA ALA A 568 22.26 13.86 -12.12
C ALA A 568 23.47 13.09 -11.56
N PHE A 569 23.78 11.94 -12.13
CA PHE A 569 24.81 11.07 -11.55
C PHE A 569 25.35 10.12 -12.62
N SER A 570 26.63 9.96 -12.67
CA SER A 570 27.41 9.20 -13.66
C SER A 570 27.17 7.68 -13.70
N GLY A 571 25.97 7.19 -13.51
CA GLY A 571 25.61 5.77 -13.67
C GLY A 571 26.26 4.79 -12.70
N LYS A 572 26.99 5.26 -11.72
CA LYS A 572 27.59 4.44 -10.66
C LYS A 572 27.09 4.89 -9.29
N ILE A 573 26.69 3.92 -8.48
CA ILE A 573 26.53 4.17 -7.05
C ILE A 573 27.96 4.36 -6.50
N THR A 574 28.36 5.61 -6.30
CA THR A 574 29.64 5.92 -5.67
C THR A 574 29.44 6.05 -4.16
N LYS A 575 30.54 5.94 -3.41
CA LYS A 575 30.53 6.23 -1.98
C LYS A 575 29.98 7.61 -1.69
N ASP A 576 30.33 8.59 -2.51
CA ASP A 576 29.86 9.96 -2.40
C ASP A 576 28.37 10.08 -2.68
N TYR A 577 27.82 9.30 -3.63
CA TYR A 577 26.40 9.24 -3.90
C TYR A 577 25.60 8.68 -2.72
N VAL A 578 26.01 7.54 -2.19
CA VAL A 578 25.38 6.93 -1.01
C VAL A 578 25.61 7.80 0.21
N TRP A 579 26.81 8.31 0.40
CA TRP A 579 27.19 9.17 1.51
C TRP A 579 26.45 10.51 1.47
N TRP A 580 26.48 11.21 0.34
CA TRP A 580 25.78 12.49 0.17
C TRP A 580 24.28 12.36 0.39
N LYS A 581 23.74 11.20 0.13
CA LYS A 581 22.32 10.89 0.25
C LYS A 581 21.91 10.32 1.61
N VAL A 582 22.85 9.87 2.40
CA VAL A 582 22.65 9.41 3.77
C VAL A 582 23.14 10.45 4.78
N THR A 583 24.12 11.26 4.44
CA THR A 583 24.62 12.39 5.24
C THR A 583 24.09 13.70 4.71
N PHE A 584 23.89 14.66 5.60
CA PHE A 584 23.56 16.04 5.24
C PHE A 584 24.67 16.69 4.42
N ASN A 585 24.29 17.54 3.49
CA ASN A 585 25.18 18.60 3.05
C ASN A 585 25.42 19.52 4.24
N GLN A 586 26.63 19.49 4.81
CA GLN A 586 27.01 20.29 5.97
C GLN A 586 26.90 21.80 5.70
N GLU A 587 26.93 22.21 4.43
CA GLU A 587 26.80 23.62 4.04
C GLU A 587 25.35 24.15 4.08
N ASN A 588 24.36 23.27 4.14
CA ASN A 588 22.95 23.68 4.21
C ASN A 588 22.12 22.73 5.06
N PRO A 589 22.15 22.86 6.39
CA PRO A 589 21.48 21.94 7.30
C PRO A 589 19.95 21.93 7.22
N GLY A 590 19.35 22.90 6.50
CA GLY A 590 17.91 22.91 6.18
C GLY A 590 17.52 22.05 4.98
N TYR A 591 18.48 21.51 4.26
CA TYR A 591 18.30 20.78 3.01
C TYR A 591 18.90 19.40 3.06
N SER A 592 18.19 18.50 3.63
CA SER A 592 18.54 17.10 3.56
C SER A 592 17.84 16.43 2.38
N GLY A 593 18.24 16.76 1.18
CA GLY A 593 17.92 15.96 0.00
C GLY A 593 18.60 14.60 0.04
N GLY A 594 18.86 14.09 1.23
CA GLY A 594 19.56 12.84 1.39
C GLY A 594 18.67 11.65 1.14
N TYR A 595 19.14 10.69 0.42
CA TYR A 595 18.50 9.43 0.10
C TYR A 595 18.58 8.38 1.21
N GLY A 596 18.38 8.82 2.42
CA GLY A 596 17.85 7.95 3.45
C GLY A 596 16.50 7.36 3.07
N PHE A 597 16.03 7.56 1.80
CA PHE A 597 14.73 7.11 1.30
C PHE A 597 14.56 5.61 1.34
N TYR A 598 15.63 4.91 1.08
CA TYR A 598 15.62 3.45 1.09
C TYR A 598 15.72 2.88 2.50
N ASN A 599 16.19 3.70 3.42
CA ASN A 599 16.28 3.44 4.85
C ASN A 599 15.16 4.16 5.61
N THR A 600 14.06 4.42 4.94
CA THR A 600 12.93 5.12 5.54
C THR A 600 12.20 4.22 6.53
N ALA A 601 11.76 4.79 7.64
CA ALA A 601 10.93 4.09 8.59
C ALA A 601 9.48 3.94 8.11
N GLU A 602 9.12 4.62 7.04
CA GLU A 602 7.74 4.63 6.54
C GLU A 602 7.68 4.90 5.04
N VAL A 603 6.95 4.06 4.32
CA VAL A 603 6.61 4.23 2.90
C VAL A 603 5.12 4.44 2.78
N ARG A 604 4.70 5.42 2.00
CA ARG A 604 3.30 5.80 1.84
C ARG A 604 2.90 5.82 0.37
N TRP A 605 1.78 5.22 0.04
CA TRP A 605 1.18 5.28 -1.28
C TRP A 605 -0.06 6.16 -1.24
N LEU A 606 -0.22 7.06 -2.20
CA LEU A 606 -1.50 7.69 -2.45
C LEU A 606 -2.50 6.62 -2.92
N PRO A 607 -3.74 6.63 -2.42
CA PRO A 607 -4.72 5.57 -2.74
C PRO A 607 -5.29 5.69 -4.15
N ARG A 608 -4.94 6.72 -4.89
CA ARG A 608 -5.44 6.94 -6.25
C ARG A 608 -4.46 7.75 -7.11
N SER A 609 -4.63 7.64 -8.42
CA SER A 609 -3.92 8.44 -9.42
C SER A 609 -4.86 9.15 -10.41
N ASN A 610 -6.16 9.10 -10.18
CA ASN A 610 -7.19 9.68 -11.06
C ASN A 610 -7.47 11.16 -10.76
N TRP A 611 -6.42 11.97 -10.63
CA TRP A 611 -6.53 13.37 -10.23
C TRP A 611 -7.12 14.29 -11.29
N LEU A 612 -7.08 13.91 -12.55
CA LEU A 612 -7.66 14.68 -13.66
C LEU A 612 -9.17 14.44 -13.76
N SER A 613 -9.63 13.19 -13.68
CA SER A 613 -11.05 12.85 -13.77
C SER A 613 -11.78 13.13 -12.46
N GLN A 614 -11.15 12.94 -11.32
CA GLN A 614 -11.71 13.21 -10.01
C GLN A 614 -10.87 14.25 -9.28
N LYS A 615 -11.18 15.51 -9.52
CA LYS A 615 -10.50 16.62 -8.83
C LYS A 615 -10.76 16.56 -7.34
N SER A 616 -9.76 16.96 -6.55
CA SER A 616 -9.97 17.20 -5.14
C SER A 616 -11.05 18.27 -4.96
N PRO A 617 -11.99 18.10 -4.03
CA PRO A 617 -12.93 19.17 -3.67
C PRO A 617 -12.24 20.33 -2.98
N LEU A 618 -10.98 20.18 -2.57
CA LEU A 618 -10.18 21.20 -1.92
C LEU A 618 -9.34 21.94 -2.96
N PRO A 619 -9.18 23.26 -2.82
CA PRO A 619 -8.19 24.00 -3.59
C PRO A 619 -6.82 23.36 -3.40
N VAL A 620 -6.12 23.12 -4.49
CA VAL A 620 -4.84 22.43 -4.44
C VAL A 620 -3.77 23.42 -4.04
N THR A 621 -3.33 23.35 -2.80
CA THR A 621 -2.13 24.04 -2.35
C THR A 621 -1.05 23.02 -2.06
N HIS A 622 0.04 23.08 -2.81
CA HIS A 622 1.31 22.39 -2.55
C HIS A 622 1.21 20.88 -2.20
N GLY A 623 0.38 20.14 -2.92
CA GLY A 623 0.29 18.68 -2.79
C GLY A 623 -0.33 18.14 -1.50
N ARG A 624 -0.48 18.96 -0.48
CA ARG A 624 -0.90 18.53 0.85
C ARG A 624 -2.39 18.29 0.98
N THR A 625 -3.18 18.97 0.17
CA THR A 625 -4.62 18.78 0.15
C THR A 625 -5.01 17.36 -0.24
N HIS A 626 -4.29 16.74 -1.19
CA HIS A 626 -4.54 15.34 -1.52
C HIS A 626 -4.15 14.41 -0.39
N TRP A 627 -3.01 14.65 0.25
CA TRP A 627 -2.59 13.85 1.39
C TRP A 627 -3.61 13.91 2.53
N GLY A 628 -4.13 15.09 2.84
CA GLY A 628 -5.15 15.25 3.86
C GLY A 628 -6.51 14.72 3.46
N TRP A 629 -6.83 14.76 2.17
CA TRP A 629 -8.12 14.34 1.65
C TRP A 629 -8.23 12.83 1.47
N ASP A 630 -7.28 12.25 0.72
CA ASP A 630 -7.31 10.84 0.33
C ASP A 630 -6.74 9.91 1.42
N GLY A 631 -5.89 10.45 2.30
CA GLY A 631 -5.11 9.65 3.23
C GLY A 631 -3.99 8.90 2.53
N TYR A 632 -3.50 7.83 3.17
CA TYR A 632 -2.45 6.97 2.64
C TYR A 632 -2.69 5.52 2.94
N TYR A 633 -2.06 4.69 2.15
CA TYR A 633 -1.68 3.33 2.50
C TYR A 633 -0.23 3.37 2.97
N ALA A 634 0.04 2.96 4.20
CA ALA A 634 1.35 3.13 4.81
C ALA A 634 1.97 1.79 5.24
N TRP A 635 3.20 1.57 4.82
CA TRP A 635 4.09 0.55 5.38
C TRP A 635 5.02 1.21 6.39
N THR A 636 5.26 0.56 7.53
CA THR A 636 6.20 1.07 8.52
C THR A 636 6.88 -0.06 9.29
N ASP A 637 8.17 0.10 9.54
CA ASP A 637 8.97 -0.75 10.44
C ASP A 637 8.91 -0.26 11.89
N ALA A 638 8.36 0.92 12.15
CA ALA A 638 8.29 1.47 13.48
C ALA A 638 7.33 0.67 14.37
N GLN A 639 7.77 0.32 15.58
CA GLN A 639 6.89 -0.34 16.58
C GLN A 639 5.73 0.57 16.97
N THR A 640 5.99 1.87 17.05
CA THR A 640 5.01 2.90 17.35
C THR A 640 4.95 3.86 16.19
N PRO A 641 4.18 3.53 15.15
CA PRO A 641 4.13 4.38 13.98
C PRO A 641 3.66 5.76 14.34
N GLU A 642 4.48 6.74 13.99
CA GLU A 642 4.11 8.14 14.03
C GLU A 642 3.66 8.56 12.67
N THR A 643 2.38 8.72 12.55
CA THR A 643 1.92 9.22 11.31
C THR A 643 0.96 10.34 11.53
N LEU A 644 1.24 11.37 10.82
CA LEU A 644 0.41 12.52 10.73
C LEU A 644 -0.89 12.25 10.02
N GLU A 645 -0.84 11.35 9.06
CA GLU A 645 -1.81 11.41 7.97
C GLU A 645 -2.17 10.04 7.42
N HIS A 646 -1.61 8.95 7.94
CA HIS A 646 -1.98 7.67 7.39
C HIS A 646 -3.34 7.22 7.89
N ARG A 647 -4.09 6.67 6.98
CA ARG A 647 -5.44 6.18 7.24
C ARG A 647 -5.44 4.66 7.44
N PHE A 648 -4.56 3.94 6.70
CA PHE A 648 -4.54 2.49 6.68
C PHE A 648 -3.11 1.96 6.67
N PHE A 649 -2.84 0.98 7.52
CA PHE A 649 -1.57 0.27 7.54
C PHE A 649 -1.59 -0.92 6.60
N ILE A 650 -0.54 -1.03 5.81
CA ILE A 650 -0.20 -2.19 5.01
C ILE A 650 0.65 -3.10 5.86
N ARG A 651 0.30 -4.38 5.88
CA ARG A 651 0.97 -5.39 6.70
C ARG A 651 1.67 -6.47 5.87
N ARG A 652 1.27 -6.60 4.61
CA ARG A 652 1.81 -7.59 3.67
C ARG A 652 2.11 -6.92 2.33
N PRO A 653 3.13 -7.38 1.58
CA PRO A 653 3.34 -6.90 0.21
C PRO A 653 2.11 -7.07 -0.69
N SER A 654 1.34 -8.15 -0.52
CA SER A 654 0.10 -8.40 -1.26
C SER A 654 -0.99 -7.34 -1.03
N ASP A 655 -0.94 -6.61 0.09
CA ASP A 655 -1.87 -5.53 0.36
C ASP A 655 -1.69 -4.34 -0.59
N ILE A 656 -0.52 -4.16 -1.19
CA ILE A 656 -0.21 -3.04 -2.09
C ILE A 656 0.21 -3.47 -3.49
N TYR A 657 0.75 -4.67 -3.65
CA TYR A 657 1.22 -5.20 -4.92
C TYR A 657 0.25 -6.22 -5.51
N GLY A 658 -1.01 -5.80 -5.73
CA GLY A 658 -1.99 -6.59 -6.44
C GLY A 658 -1.63 -6.79 -7.92
N SER A 659 -2.18 -7.85 -8.51
CA SER A 659 -1.98 -8.18 -9.93
C SER A 659 -2.66 -7.17 -10.85
N LEU A 660 -1.98 -6.76 -11.91
CA LEU A 660 -2.54 -5.94 -13.00
C LEU A 660 -2.22 -6.59 -14.35
N PHE A 661 -3.09 -6.40 -15.34
CA PHE A 661 -2.94 -6.90 -16.71
C PHE A 661 -2.86 -8.43 -16.84
N GLN A 662 -3.03 -9.15 -15.77
CA GLN A 662 -2.96 -10.61 -15.73
C GLN A 662 -4.36 -11.20 -15.79
N VAL A 663 -4.47 -12.44 -16.25
CA VAL A 663 -5.72 -13.19 -16.31
C VAL A 663 -5.56 -14.48 -15.52
N ASP A 664 -6.42 -14.65 -14.52
CA ASP A 664 -6.65 -15.90 -13.83
C ASP A 664 -7.78 -16.64 -14.52
N PHE A 665 -7.58 -17.91 -14.89
CA PHE A 665 -8.60 -18.71 -15.56
C PHE A 665 -8.77 -20.08 -14.92
N ALA A 666 -9.96 -20.65 -15.15
CA ALA A 666 -10.26 -22.05 -14.86
C ALA A 666 -11.01 -22.67 -16.02
N ALA A 667 -10.72 -23.94 -16.31
CA ALA A 667 -11.41 -24.75 -17.29
C ALA A 667 -12.33 -25.74 -16.58
N HIS A 668 -13.58 -25.77 -16.94
CA HIS A 668 -14.57 -26.72 -16.41
C HIS A 668 -15.00 -27.66 -17.53
N TYR A 669 -14.87 -28.95 -17.26
CA TYR A 669 -15.39 -29.96 -18.17
C TYR A 669 -16.94 -29.85 -18.25
N VAL A 670 -17.47 -29.72 -19.45
CA VAL A 670 -18.92 -29.64 -19.71
C VAL A 670 -19.42 -30.98 -20.25
N ASN A 671 -18.85 -31.40 -21.37
CA ASN A 671 -19.15 -32.66 -22.01
C ASN A 671 -17.98 -33.10 -22.91
N ASP A 672 -18.16 -34.19 -23.69
CA ASP A 672 -17.14 -34.70 -24.59
C ASP A 672 -16.73 -33.65 -25.64
N GLY A 673 -15.48 -33.23 -25.56
CA GLY A 673 -14.91 -32.19 -26.42
C GLY A 673 -15.35 -30.75 -26.13
N GLU A 674 -15.94 -30.44 -24.98
CA GLU A 674 -16.32 -29.06 -24.61
C GLU A 674 -15.81 -28.68 -23.22
N LEU A 675 -15.19 -27.50 -23.15
CA LEU A 675 -14.76 -26.86 -21.90
C LEU A 675 -15.43 -25.48 -21.74
N GLN A 676 -15.96 -25.22 -20.57
CA GLN A 676 -16.27 -23.86 -20.14
C GLN A 676 -14.99 -23.27 -19.54
N ILE A 677 -14.51 -22.18 -20.10
CA ILE A 677 -13.37 -21.42 -19.56
C ILE A 677 -13.92 -20.19 -18.87
N ASP A 678 -13.73 -20.11 -17.57
CA ASP A 678 -14.05 -18.92 -16.77
C ASP A 678 -12.76 -18.16 -16.48
N PHE A 679 -12.82 -16.81 -16.53
CA PHE A 679 -11.64 -15.98 -16.33
C PHE A 679 -11.97 -14.69 -15.61
N ALA A 680 -10.99 -14.24 -14.84
CA ALA A 680 -10.99 -12.97 -14.13
C ALA A 680 -9.72 -12.19 -14.45
N GLY A 681 -9.79 -10.86 -14.47
CA GLY A 681 -8.65 -10.01 -14.69
C GLY A 681 -8.83 -8.67 -13.99
N ASN A 682 -7.73 -8.03 -13.65
CA ASN A 682 -7.69 -6.68 -13.10
C ASN A 682 -6.91 -5.76 -14.03
N LEU A 683 -7.59 -4.75 -14.60
CA LEU A 683 -6.98 -3.85 -15.58
C LEU A 683 -7.58 -2.45 -15.45
N PRO A 684 -6.76 -1.41 -15.20
CA PRO A 684 -7.20 -0.02 -15.34
C PRO A 684 -7.66 0.28 -16.77
N GLY A 685 -8.85 0.88 -16.91
CA GLY A 685 -9.42 1.15 -18.23
C GLY A 685 -9.71 -0.13 -19.03
N PHE A 686 -10.22 -1.16 -18.40
CA PHE A 686 -10.60 -2.43 -19.04
C PHE A 686 -11.56 -2.20 -20.21
N LYS A 687 -11.27 -2.83 -21.35
CA LYS A 687 -12.12 -2.82 -22.54
C LYS A 687 -12.71 -4.20 -22.80
N SER A 688 -11.88 -5.21 -22.87
CA SER A 688 -12.30 -6.57 -23.24
C SER A 688 -11.26 -7.61 -22.84
N PHE A 689 -11.64 -8.88 -22.90
CA PHE A 689 -10.71 -10.00 -23.03
C PHE A 689 -10.54 -10.37 -24.49
N ASN A 690 -9.32 -10.63 -24.92
CA ASN A 690 -9.02 -11.29 -26.18
C ASN A 690 -8.78 -12.77 -25.89
N ILE A 691 -9.52 -13.61 -26.60
CA ILE A 691 -9.40 -15.07 -26.54
C ILE A 691 -9.00 -15.58 -27.90
N GLU A 692 -7.98 -16.42 -27.91
CA GLU A 692 -7.53 -17.08 -29.14
C GLU A 692 -7.59 -18.61 -28.92
N VAL A 693 -8.37 -19.29 -29.75
CA VAL A 693 -8.53 -20.75 -29.72
C VAL A 693 -8.06 -21.30 -31.07
N ASN A 694 -6.97 -22.05 -31.07
CA ASN A 694 -6.38 -22.63 -32.31
C ASN A 694 -6.23 -21.57 -33.42
N SER A 695 -5.69 -20.40 -33.07
CA SER A 695 -5.48 -19.22 -33.95
C SER A 695 -6.75 -18.46 -34.36
N LEU A 696 -7.92 -18.85 -33.86
CA LEU A 696 -9.16 -18.10 -34.05
C LEU A 696 -9.34 -17.08 -32.91
N LYS A 697 -9.22 -15.80 -33.24
CA LYS A 697 -9.30 -14.69 -32.27
C LYS A 697 -10.71 -14.16 -32.13
N ARG A 698 -11.10 -13.85 -30.92
CA ARG A 698 -12.33 -13.09 -30.60
C ARG A 698 -12.12 -12.19 -29.40
N SER A 699 -12.85 -11.09 -29.36
CA SER A 699 -12.91 -10.20 -28.18
C SER A 699 -14.25 -10.39 -27.49
N VAL A 700 -14.23 -10.49 -26.17
CA VAL A 700 -15.43 -10.67 -25.35
C VAL A 700 -15.36 -9.75 -24.12
N ILE A 701 -16.51 -9.38 -23.61
CA ILE A 701 -16.65 -8.63 -22.35
C ILE A 701 -17.06 -9.58 -21.23
N GLU A 702 -17.70 -10.68 -21.59
CA GLU A 702 -18.11 -11.75 -20.69
C GLU A 702 -16.89 -12.36 -19.99
N LYS A 703 -17.10 -12.85 -18.79
CA LYS A 703 -16.06 -13.43 -17.93
C LYS A 703 -15.91 -14.95 -18.09
N GLY A 704 -16.44 -15.50 -19.17
CA GLY A 704 -16.38 -16.92 -19.47
C GLY A 704 -16.76 -17.22 -20.90
N THR A 705 -16.35 -18.36 -21.39
CA THR A 705 -16.64 -18.82 -22.76
C THR A 705 -16.61 -20.32 -22.90
N LEU A 706 -17.52 -20.84 -23.74
CA LEU A 706 -17.50 -22.23 -24.15
C LEU A 706 -16.49 -22.43 -25.28
N VAL A 707 -15.62 -23.41 -25.11
CA VAL A 707 -14.58 -23.81 -26.11
C VAL A 707 -14.87 -25.23 -26.56
N LYS A 708 -15.01 -25.41 -27.88
CA LYS A 708 -15.08 -26.73 -28.51
C LYS A 708 -13.67 -27.16 -28.91
N LEU A 709 -13.31 -28.36 -28.47
CA LEU A 709 -12.01 -28.95 -28.74
C LEU A 709 -12.04 -29.73 -30.07
N SER A 710 -11.01 -29.59 -30.85
CA SER A 710 -10.72 -30.43 -31.99
C SER A 710 -9.85 -31.64 -31.58
N SER A 711 -9.93 -32.75 -32.26
CA SER A 711 -9.03 -33.90 -31.99
C SER A 711 -7.57 -33.47 -32.09
N GLY A 712 -6.76 -33.88 -31.12
CA GLY A 712 -5.35 -33.49 -31.00
C GLY A 712 -5.14 -32.26 -30.11
N ILE A 713 -4.06 -31.52 -30.40
CA ILE A 713 -3.64 -30.37 -29.57
C ILE A 713 -4.53 -29.16 -29.85
N ASN A 714 -5.10 -28.59 -28.75
CA ASN A 714 -5.83 -27.33 -28.75
C ASN A 714 -5.07 -26.33 -27.91
N THR A 715 -4.90 -25.13 -28.45
CA THR A 715 -4.24 -23.99 -27.77
C THR A 715 -5.27 -22.91 -27.48
N ILE A 716 -5.39 -22.53 -26.21
CA ILE A 716 -6.31 -21.49 -25.72
C ILE A 716 -5.45 -20.42 -25.05
N GLU A 717 -5.44 -19.20 -25.62
CA GLU A 717 -4.76 -18.04 -25.06
C GLU A 717 -5.77 -17.00 -24.65
N ILE A 718 -5.58 -16.38 -23.47
CA ILE A 718 -6.47 -15.35 -22.91
C ILE A 718 -5.63 -14.19 -22.42
N GLN A 719 -6.04 -12.96 -22.75
CA GLN A 719 -5.40 -11.75 -22.24
C GLN A 719 -6.42 -10.62 -22.09
N THR A 720 -6.18 -9.70 -21.15
CA THR A 720 -6.93 -8.45 -21.04
C THR A 720 -6.50 -7.47 -22.13
N VAL A 721 -7.39 -6.50 -22.46
CA VAL A 721 -7.10 -5.38 -23.37
C VAL A 721 -7.67 -4.10 -22.77
N ASP A 722 -6.86 -3.04 -22.71
CA ASP A 722 -7.28 -1.73 -22.22
C ASP A 722 -8.02 -0.90 -23.30
N VAL A 723 -8.55 0.25 -22.88
CA VAL A 723 -9.28 1.17 -23.78
C VAL A 723 -8.41 1.79 -24.88
N LEU A 724 -7.08 1.78 -24.75
CA LEU A 724 -6.12 2.19 -25.77
C LEU A 724 -5.74 1.05 -26.74
N GLY A 725 -6.21 -0.17 -26.46
CA GLY A 725 -5.89 -1.36 -27.23
C GLY A 725 -4.60 -2.07 -26.82
N ASN A 726 -4.00 -1.71 -25.68
CA ASN A 726 -2.81 -2.39 -25.17
C ASN A 726 -3.20 -3.75 -24.58
N PRO A 727 -2.53 -4.84 -24.98
CA PRO A 727 -2.78 -6.16 -24.43
C PRO A 727 -2.09 -6.33 -23.08
N GLY A 728 -2.71 -7.13 -22.20
CA GLY A 728 -2.09 -7.62 -20.99
C GLY A 728 -1.25 -8.88 -21.22
N THR A 729 -0.81 -9.48 -20.12
CA THR A 729 -0.08 -10.75 -20.15
C THR A 729 -0.97 -11.88 -20.60
N LYS A 730 -0.43 -12.76 -21.44
CA LYS A 730 -1.16 -13.93 -21.95
C LYS A 730 -1.16 -15.07 -20.94
N SER A 731 -2.34 -15.55 -20.57
CA SER A 731 -2.54 -16.84 -19.96
C SER A 731 -2.74 -17.89 -21.06
N LEU A 732 -2.25 -19.10 -20.82
CA LEU A 732 -2.21 -20.18 -21.81
C LEU A 732 -2.70 -21.49 -21.23
N LEU A 733 -3.56 -22.17 -21.97
CA LEU A 733 -3.92 -23.57 -21.75
C LEU A 733 -3.74 -24.35 -23.05
N LYS A 734 -2.88 -25.37 -23.04
CA LYS A 734 -2.81 -26.36 -24.13
C LYS A 734 -3.35 -27.69 -23.63
N VAL A 735 -4.28 -28.24 -24.37
CA VAL A 735 -4.86 -29.55 -24.08
C VAL A 735 -4.78 -30.44 -25.30
N ASN A 736 -4.47 -31.71 -25.09
CA ASN A 736 -4.62 -32.76 -26.10
C ASN A 736 -5.96 -33.47 -25.89
N TYR A 737 -6.82 -33.41 -26.86
CA TYR A 737 -8.14 -34.02 -26.81
C TYR A 737 -8.17 -35.26 -27.73
N ILE A 738 -8.55 -36.37 -27.16
CA ILE A 738 -8.75 -37.68 -27.84
C ILE A 738 -10.25 -37.97 -27.77
N PRO A 739 -11.00 -37.78 -28.87
CA PRO A 739 -12.41 -38.09 -28.91
C PRO A 739 -12.68 -39.56 -28.56
N LYS A 740 -13.76 -39.81 -27.85
CA LYS A 740 -14.22 -41.19 -27.64
C LYS A 740 -14.57 -41.83 -28.99
N ALA A 741 -14.14 -43.07 -29.21
CA ALA A 741 -14.66 -43.84 -30.30
C ALA A 741 -16.19 -43.98 -30.13
N ARG A 742 -16.96 -43.45 -31.10
CA ARG A 742 -18.41 -43.59 -31.14
C ARG A 742 -18.85 -45.00 -31.32
#